data_650c0e11d6abf20862942e99f0c5104d
#
_entry.id   650c0e11d6abf20862942e99f0c5104d
#
_cell.length_a   1.000
_cell.length_b   1.000
_cell.length_c   1.000
_cell.angle_alpha   90.00
_cell.angle_beta   90.00
_cell.angle_gamma   90.00
#
_symmetry.space_group_name_H-M   'P 1'
#
loop_
_entity.id
_entity.type
_entity.pdbx_description
1 polymer ?
#
loop_
_entity_poly.entity_id
_entity_poly.type
_entity_poly.pdbx_seq_one_letter_code
_entity_poly.pdbx_strand_id
1 'polypeptide(L)'
;MKNRSLITAAVMGMVAGSLHGSEGGQPGDLLRYGVGGRAMGMGRAAVAMTDDASSVYWNPAGLVSAKRLEITSMYSNLFYDSRFAQVGLVLPRPMDRWKNPILRFLFGPQSAIGYNWIGLSMVGFEQRTATGLRVGDFSMNENALLAGWARESAGLWGLLRYGLTLKGVQQGFSGLASVQDMPSSPSGRWSFGLDAGFTFQPLHAPVFRAFSLRYLIPLRVGLTVQNAVQPAWTTSAGVLERFPRTVRGGLSYRLVLHDWIPPTWTAVRNFFGSCQIQTALDWEWMDSAPTGVYFGLEGIVPVSGNKVLVNPRFGTNNRSEGPSLGFGIQVPFAGSAAVRLDYAYGFHPYLPSDNRFFMTVRFGKDRGVSYYKEQGDRAQDASRQKRDWLLRVLAEYPDEEVTSAAQQLAASEADSTLSRRYFDLIGGVGLAGYLFRDAKALLRQGDVRGAVNKARDAVKEYTSVFTEQEENPLTDTETMDYAEALLIAGRPMDAGPVLDEVMHTNVRTHYLRGTGEKASGNLDAAISAYKNAVNQGAERAQETMSEQELNPKSMVGLSILGIAEVLIRKGNASEALAWLDRLLNTFPDALDSDYPRYPIFSDRQILDDAQFLKGICLVQTRQFEEGIAALLSTDRYFFTLDYGAAVGAHADALVQMLENSDWTSLAQLSESMFRQYMGSHRPPEL
;
A
#
# COMPACT_ATOMS: atom_id res chain seq x y z
N MET A 1 -5.12 -21.67 21.91
CA MET A 1 -5.37 -23.01 21.34
C MET A 1 -6.85 -23.34 21.09
N LYS A 2 -7.82 -22.64 21.68
CA LYS A 2 -9.27 -22.93 21.48
C LYS A 2 -9.87 -22.51 20.13
N ASN A 3 -9.24 -21.59 19.40
CA ASN A 3 -9.78 -21.10 18.11
C ASN A 3 -9.37 -21.93 16.88
N ARG A 4 -8.38 -22.82 17.01
CA ARG A 4 -7.97 -23.70 15.90
C ARG A 4 -8.95 -24.82 15.60
N SER A 5 -9.64 -25.31 16.61
CA SER A 5 -10.63 -26.39 16.47
C SER A 5 -11.94 -25.93 15.80
N LEU A 6 -12.31 -24.67 15.92
CA LEU A 6 -13.52 -24.13 15.30
C LEU A 6 -13.37 -23.97 13.77
N ILE A 7 -12.21 -23.56 13.29
CA ILE A 7 -11.94 -23.43 11.84
C ILE A 7 -11.88 -24.81 11.19
N THR A 8 -11.23 -25.79 11.83
CA THR A 8 -11.15 -27.17 11.32
C THR A 8 -12.52 -27.85 11.33
N ALA A 9 -13.36 -27.63 12.35
CA ALA A 9 -14.71 -28.14 12.41
C ALA A 9 -15.66 -27.49 11.40
N ALA A 10 -15.50 -26.18 11.12
CA ALA A 10 -16.25 -25.48 10.09
C ALA A 10 -15.90 -25.98 8.67
N VAL A 11 -14.62 -26.21 8.40
CA VAL A 11 -14.16 -26.75 7.12
C VAL A 11 -14.59 -28.21 6.93
N MET A 12 -14.50 -29.04 7.97
CA MET A 12 -15.01 -30.41 7.91
C MET A 12 -16.54 -30.51 7.80
N GLY A 13 -17.29 -29.61 8.46
CA GLY A 13 -18.74 -29.54 8.34
C GLY A 13 -19.24 -29.13 6.95
N MET A 14 -18.45 -28.33 6.22
CA MET A 14 -18.76 -27.93 4.83
C MET A 14 -18.53 -29.06 3.81
N VAL A 15 -17.64 -30.00 4.10
CA VAL A 15 -17.36 -31.17 3.22
C VAL A 15 -18.44 -32.25 3.35
N ALA A 16 -19.18 -32.30 4.45
CA ALA A 16 -20.26 -33.28 4.71
C ALA A 16 -21.63 -32.86 4.16
N GLY A 17 -21.70 -31.76 3.38
CA GLY A 17 -22.95 -31.30 2.76
C GLY A 17 -23.47 -32.29 1.73
N SER A 18 -24.73 -32.65 1.87
CA SER A 18 -25.49 -33.58 1.04
C SER A 18 -25.26 -33.33 -0.46
N LEU A 19 -24.75 -34.30 -1.17
CA LEU A 19 -24.69 -34.32 -2.64
C LEU A 19 -26.13 -34.34 -3.19
N HIS A 20 -26.62 -33.20 -3.62
CA HIS A 20 -27.89 -33.10 -4.33
C HIS A 20 -27.62 -33.32 -5.81
N GLY A 21 -28.47 -34.07 -6.47
CA GLY A 21 -28.33 -34.38 -7.89
C GLY A 21 -28.28 -33.15 -8.78
N SER A 22 -27.61 -33.26 -9.91
CA SER A 22 -27.52 -32.23 -10.94
C SER A 22 -28.90 -31.86 -11.46
N GLU A 23 -29.21 -30.56 -11.48
CA GLU A 23 -30.40 -30.00 -12.11
C GLU A 23 -30.12 -29.75 -13.60
N GLY A 24 -29.76 -30.79 -14.34
CA GLY A 24 -29.56 -30.74 -15.79
C GLY A 24 -30.85 -30.42 -16.55
N GLY A 25 -30.71 -29.85 -17.76
CA GLY A 25 -31.81 -29.63 -18.68
C GLY A 25 -32.58 -28.31 -18.47
N GLN A 26 -32.04 -27.39 -17.66
CA GLN A 26 -32.63 -26.07 -17.55
C GLN A 26 -32.15 -25.13 -18.67
N PRO A 27 -32.97 -24.16 -19.10
CA PRO A 27 -32.53 -23.14 -20.07
C PRO A 27 -31.30 -22.38 -19.58
N GLY A 28 -30.30 -22.26 -20.47
CA GLY A 28 -29.08 -21.52 -20.17
C GLY A 28 -27.99 -22.29 -19.43
N ASP A 29 -28.01 -23.61 -19.50
CA ASP A 29 -26.97 -24.48 -18.92
C ASP A 29 -25.56 -24.10 -19.41
N LEU A 30 -25.40 -23.61 -20.66
CA LEU A 30 -24.16 -23.03 -21.17
C LEU A 30 -23.51 -22.04 -20.18
N LEU A 31 -24.32 -21.18 -19.56
CA LEU A 31 -23.86 -20.18 -18.61
C LEU A 31 -23.64 -20.74 -17.18
N ARG A 32 -23.80 -22.05 -16.97
CA ARG A 32 -23.58 -22.70 -15.67
C ARG A 32 -22.29 -23.48 -15.58
N TYR A 33 -21.64 -23.78 -16.72
CA TYR A 33 -20.36 -24.52 -16.73
C TYR A 33 -19.19 -23.75 -16.11
N GLY A 34 -19.27 -22.40 -16.03
CA GLY A 34 -18.25 -21.56 -15.47
C GLY A 34 -17.06 -21.33 -16.42
N VAL A 35 -16.37 -20.22 -16.26
CA VAL A 35 -15.24 -19.79 -17.07
C VAL A 35 -14.08 -19.32 -16.21
N GLY A 36 -12.86 -19.31 -16.80
CA GLY A 36 -11.66 -18.81 -16.12
C GLY A 36 -10.96 -19.87 -15.26
N GLY A 37 -9.68 -20.18 -15.56
CA GLY A 37 -8.92 -21.23 -14.88
C GLY A 37 -8.73 -21.01 -13.40
N ARG A 38 -8.61 -19.75 -12.99
CA ARG A 38 -8.50 -19.39 -11.58
C ARG A 38 -9.79 -19.71 -10.82
N ALA A 39 -10.93 -19.26 -11.32
CA ALA A 39 -12.22 -19.49 -10.67
C ALA A 39 -12.57 -20.98 -10.62
N MET A 40 -12.31 -21.72 -11.69
CA MET A 40 -12.59 -23.16 -11.75
C MET A 40 -11.71 -23.96 -10.77
N GLY A 41 -10.40 -23.63 -10.68
CA GLY A 41 -9.49 -24.26 -9.71
C GLY A 41 -9.80 -23.93 -8.25
N MET A 42 -10.56 -22.86 -8.00
CA MET A 42 -11.02 -22.43 -6.69
C MET A 42 -12.47 -22.88 -6.37
N GLY A 43 -12.94 -23.97 -6.98
CA GLY A 43 -14.29 -24.48 -6.72
C GLY A 43 -15.40 -23.52 -7.10
N ARG A 44 -15.16 -22.58 -8.02
CA ARG A 44 -16.10 -21.54 -8.49
C ARG A 44 -16.41 -20.42 -7.47
N ALA A 45 -15.64 -20.33 -6.37
CA ALA A 45 -15.70 -19.21 -5.46
C ALA A 45 -14.99 -17.99 -6.09
N ALA A 46 -15.72 -17.07 -6.73
CA ALA A 46 -15.14 -16.06 -7.61
C ALA A 46 -15.73 -14.66 -7.45
N VAL A 47 -16.90 -14.49 -6.83
CA VAL A 47 -17.69 -13.25 -6.83
C VAL A 47 -16.93 -12.04 -6.27
N ALA A 48 -16.17 -12.22 -5.18
CA ALA A 48 -15.42 -11.15 -4.54
C ALA A 48 -13.97 -11.05 -5.01
N MET A 49 -13.43 -12.07 -5.71
CA MET A 49 -12.00 -12.13 -6.01
C MET A 49 -11.61 -11.87 -7.46
N THR A 50 -12.57 -11.88 -8.42
CA THR A 50 -12.27 -11.73 -9.84
C THR A 50 -11.62 -10.39 -10.14
N ASP A 51 -10.52 -10.45 -10.90
CA ASP A 51 -9.69 -9.30 -11.30
C ASP A 51 -9.10 -9.49 -12.72
N ASP A 52 -9.73 -10.33 -13.53
CA ASP A 52 -9.33 -10.71 -14.89
C ASP A 52 -10.51 -10.67 -15.88
N ALA A 53 -10.30 -11.13 -17.13
CA ALA A 53 -11.32 -11.14 -18.16
C ALA A 53 -12.55 -12.03 -17.82
N SER A 54 -12.43 -12.99 -16.90
CA SER A 54 -13.56 -13.80 -16.44
C SER A 54 -14.57 -13.01 -15.60
N SER A 55 -14.20 -11.82 -15.14
CA SER A 55 -15.08 -10.93 -14.36
C SER A 55 -16.36 -10.57 -15.10
N VAL A 56 -16.32 -10.46 -16.42
CA VAL A 56 -17.54 -10.23 -17.26
C VAL A 56 -18.63 -11.26 -16.97
N TYR A 57 -18.22 -12.49 -16.67
CA TYR A 57 -19.11 -13.62 -16.38
C TYR A 57 -19.45 -13.72 -14.88
N TRP A 58 -18.45 -13.67 -13.98
CA TRP A 58 -18.66 -13.93 -12.56
C TRP A 58 -19.24 -12.74 -11.80
N ASN A 59 -18.60 -11.58 -11.96
CA ASN A 59 -19.01 -10.32 -11.34
C ASN A 59 -18.41 -9.15 -12.12
N PRO A 60 -19.20 -8.41 -12.91
CA PRO A 60 -18.68 -7.34 -13.76
C PRO A 60 -17.93 -6.26 -12.99
N ALA A 61 -18.22 -6.04 -11.71
CA ALA A 61 -17.47 -5.10 -10.88
C ALA A 61 -15.97 -5.41 -10.78
N GLY A 62 -15.58 -6.68 -10.96
CA GLY A 62 -14.20 -7.13 -10.97
C GLY A 62 -13.37 -6.65 -12.15
N LEU A 63 -13.99 -6.26 -13.27
CA LEU A 63 -13.29 -5.81 -14.48
C LEU A 63 -12.33 -4.65 -14.22
N VAL A 64 -12.71 -3.71 -13.37
CA VAL A 64 -11.89 -2.54 -13.08
C VAL A 64 -10.66 -2.87 -12.23
N SER A 65 -10.64 -4.06 -11.61
CA SER A 65 -9.48 -4.58 -10.88
C SER A 65 -8.39 -5.18 -11.79
N ALA A 66 -8.69 -5.39 -13.07
CA ALA A 66 -7.69 -5.85 -14.04
C ALA A 66 -6.59 -4.80 -14.21
N LYS A 67 -5.33 -5.23 -14.05
CA LYS A 67 -4.16 -4.34 -14.04
C LYS A 67 -3.56 -4.10 -15.42
N ARG A 68 -3.84 -4.99 -16.39
CA ARG A 68 -3.31 -4.97 -17.75
C ARG A 68 -4.40 -5.30 -18.77
N LEU A 69 -4.15 -4.98 -20.02
CA LEU A 69 -4.92 -5.55 -21.13
C LEU A 69 -4.72 -7.06 -21.10
N GLU A 70 -5.81 -7.82 -21.06
CA GLU A 70 -5.76 -9.29 -21.02
C GLU A 70 -6.61 -9.88 -22.13
N ILE A 71 -6.06 -10.90 -22.81
CA ILE A 71 -6.79 -11.79 -23.68
C ILE A 71 -6.70 -13.18 -23.05
N THR A 72 -7.84 -13.81 -22.85
CA THR A 72 -7.90 -15.16 -22.26
C THR A 72 -8.63 -16.10 -23.19
N SER A 73 -8.19 -17.34 -23.23
CA SER A 73 -8.87 -18.42 -23.94
C SER A 73 -8.98 -19.65 -23.06
N MET A 74 -10.03 -20.40 -23.25
CA MET A 74 -10.27 -21.68 -22.58
C MET A 74 -10.79 -22.69 -23.58
N TYR A 75 -10.37 -23.95 -23.40
CA TYR A 75 -10.94 -25.09 -24.07
C TYR A 75 -11.09 -26.25 -23.08
N SER A 76 -12.21 -26.93 -23.12
CA SER A 76 -12.48 -28.14 -22.36
C SER A 76 -13.31 -29.13 -23.21
N ASN A 77 -12.92 -30.39 -23.14
CA ASN A 77 -13.79 -31.49 -23.54
C ASN A 77 -14.61 -31.89 -22.32
N LEU A 78 -15.90 -31.66 -22.40
CA LEU A 78 -16.87 -32.16 -21.43
C LEU A 78 -17.22 -33.61 -21.76
N PHE A 79 -18.19 -34.16 -21.09
CA PHE A 79 -18.69 -35.50 -21.32
C PHE A 79 -19.51 -35.61 -22.65
N TYR A 80 -19.63 -36.81 -23.21
CA TYR A 80 -20.42 -37.10 -24.40
C TYR A 80 -20.12 -36.23 -25.62
N ASP A 81 -18.83 -36.13 -26.01
CA ASP A 81 -18.35 -35.35 -27.15
C ASP A 81 -18.75 -33.86 -27.15
N SER A 82 -19.10 -33.34 -25.99
CA SER A 82 -19.41 -31.94 -25.81
C SER A 82 -18.13 -31.11 -25.69
N ARG A 83 -18.02 -30.04 -26.48
CA ARG A 83 -16.87 -29.13 -26.52
C ARG A 83 -17.28 -27.78 -25.99
N PHE A 84 -16.53 -27.30 -25.00
CA PHE A 84 -16.74 -26.00 -24.40
C PHE A 84 -15.53 -25.11 -24.61
N ALA A 85 -15.77 -23.92 -25.16
CA ALA A 85 -14.72 -22.95 -25.46
C ALA A 85 -15.12 -21.55 -24.96
N GLN A 86 -14.11 -20.76 -24.65
CA GLN A 86 -14.30 -19.36 -24.21
C GLN A 86 -13.14 -18.52 -24.72
N VAL A 87 -13.45 -17.30 -25.16
CA VAL A 87 -12.47 -16.25 -25.46
C VAL A 87 -12.93 -14.97 -24.76
N GLY A 88 -12.05 -14.38 -23.95
CA GLY A 88 -12.31 -13.16 -23.20
C GLY A 88 -11.27 -12.09 -23.45
N LEU A 89 -11.70 -10.85 -23.29
CA LEU A 89 -10.88 -9.66 -23.40
C LEU A 89 -11.24 -8.70 -22.27
N VAL A 90 -10.26 -8.09 -21.61
CA VAL A 90 -10.49 -6.95 -20.73
C VAL A 90 -9.57 -5.80 -21.11
N LEU A 91 -10.17 -4.63 -21.20
CA LEU A 91 -9.54 -3.34 -21.46
C LEU A 91 -9.69 -2.49 -20.19
N PRO A 92 -8.69 -2.48 -19.30
CA PRO A 92 -8.72 -1.60 -18.16
C PRO A 92 -8.47 -0.17 -18.62
N ARG A 93 -9.32 0.77 -18.20
CA ARG A 93 -9.14 2.20 -18.42
C ARG A 93 -8.94 2.56 -19.90
N PRO A 94 -9.95 2.29 -20.75
CA PRO A 94 -9.78 2.31 -22.18
C PRO A 94 -9.37 3.68 -22.75
N MET A 95 -9.70 4.80 -22.06
CA MET A 95 -9.41 6.14 -22.59
C MET A 95 -9.20 7.20 -21.51
N ASP A 96 -7.96 7.65 -21.35
CA ASP A 96 -7.59 8.69 -20.36
C ASP A 96 -7.86 10.14 -20.85
N ARG A 97 -8.18 10.35 -22.13
CA ARG A 97 -8.12 11.69 -22.77
C ARG A 97 -9.46 12.30 -23.20
N TRP A 98 -10.59 11.73 -22.80
CA TRP A 98 -11.88 12.29 -23.17
C TRP A 98 -12.19 13.60 -22.42
N LYS A 99 -12.45 14.67 -23.18
CA LYS A 99 -12.92 15.96 -22.64
C LYS A 99 -14.42 15.93 -22.28
N ASN A 100 -15.21 15.13 -22.99
CA ASN A 100 -16.65 15.00 -22.74
C ASN A 100 -16.89 14.29 -21.39
N PRO A 101 -17.67 14.87 -20.46
CA PRO A 101 -17.88 14.30 -19.12
C PRO A 101 -18.58 12.95 -19.13
N ILE A 102 -19.53 12.72 -20.06
CA ILE A 102 -20.23 11.43 -20.17
C ILE A 102 -19.28 10.34 -20.66
N LEU A 103 -18.49 10.59 -21.71
CA LEU A 103 -17.51 9.64 -22.20
C LEU A 103 -16.41 9.39 -21.18
N ARG A 104 -16.00 10.41 -20.44
CA ARG A 104 -15.05 10.26 -19.32
C ARG A 104 -15.64 9.44 -18.18
N PHE A 105 -16.93 9.57 -17.92
CA PHE A 105 -17.61 8.72 -16.93
C PHE A 105 -17.65 7.27 -17.39
N LEU A 106 -18.01 7.00 -18.63
CA LEU A 106 -18.16 5.63 -19.16
C LEU A 106 -16.80 4.96 -19.44
N PHE A 107 -15.82 5.68 -19.97
CA PHE A 107 -14.58 5.12 -20.53
C PHE A 107 -13.30 5.73 -19.95
N GLY A 108 -13.40 6.54 -18.91
CA GLY A 108 -12.27 7.20 -18.29
C GLY A 108 -11.42 6.30 -17.38
N PRO A 109 -10.47 6.89 -16.66
CA PRO A 109 -9.43 6.15 -15.92
C PRO A 109 -9.97 5.30 -14.75
N GLN A 110 -11.24 5.49 -14.38
CA GLN A 110 -11.91 4.73 -13.30
C GLN A 110 -12.81 3.62 -13.82
N SER A 111 -12.83 3.37 -15.13
CA SER A 111 -13.70 2.38 -15.76
C SER A 111 -12.92 1.30 -16.50
N ALA A 112 -13.55 0.18 -16.75
CA ALA A 112 -13.04 -0.91 -17.55
C ALA A 112 -14.15 -1.49 -18.41
N ILE A 113 -13.75 -2.07 -19.54
CA ILE A 113 -14.65 -2.76 -20.46
C ILE A 113 -14.13 -4.19 -20.62
N GLY A 114 -15.05 -5.13 -20.71
CA GLY A 114 -14.71 -6.52 -20.98
C GLY A 114 -15.66 -7.14 -21.99
N TYR A 115 -15.15 -8.09 -22.74
CA TYR A 115 -15.92 -8.90 -23.67
C TYR A 115 -15.62 -10.37 -23.41
N ASN A 116 -16.63 -11.21 -23.58
CA ASN A 116 -16.46 -12.65 -23.45
C ASN A 116 -17.39 -13.37 -24.44
N TRP A 117 -16.83 -14.30 -25.19
CA TRP A 117 -17.58 -15.26 -25.99
C TRP A 117 -17.46 -16.63 -25.35
N ILE A 118 -18.57 -17.32 -25.23
CA ILE A 118 -18.68 -18.66 -24.68
C ILE A 118 -19.42 -19.51 -25.70
N GLY A 119 -18.87 -20.64 -26.06
CA GLY A 119 -19.46 -21.58 -26.99
C GLY A 119 -19.54 -23.00 -26.42
N LEU A 120 -20.66 -23.63 -26.56
CA LEU A 120 -20.89 -25.04 -26.26
C LEU A 120 -21.39 -25.74 -27.55
N SER A 121 -20.67 -26.79 -27.92
CA SER A 121 -21.05 -27.62 -29.07
C SER A 121 -21.21 -29.05 -28.59
N MET A 122 -22.37 -29.61 -28.85
CA MET A 122 -22.72 -31.01 -28.57
C MET A 122 -23.04 -31.69 -29.87
N VAL A 123 -22.37 -32.79 -30.17
CA VAL A 123 -22.50 -33.53 -31.42
C VAL A 123 -22.93 -34.96 -31.16
N GLY A 124 -23.43 -35.65 -32.21
CA GLY A 124 -23.75 -37.07 -32.13
C GLY A 124 -25.09 -37.44 -31.51
N PHE A 125 -26.04 -36.50 -31.47
CA PHE A 125 -27.40 -36.80 -31.05
C PHE A 125 -28.13 -37.56 -32.16
N GLU A 126 -28.68 -38.76 -31.86
CA GLU A 126 -29.51 -39.48 -32.78
C GLU A 126 -30.94 -38.93 -32.77
N GLN A 127 -31.42 -38.55 -33.93
CA GLN A 127 -32.83 -38.22 -34.15
C GLN A 127 -33.62 -39.50 -34.43
N ARG A 128 -34.64 -39.75 -33.61
CA ARG A 128 -35.52 -40.93 -33.74
C ARG A 128 -36.97 -40.49 -33.84
N THR A 129 -37.77 -41.24 -34.61
CA THR A 129 -39.22 -41.08 -34.65
C THR A 129 -39.85 -41.48 -33.32
N ALA A 130 -41.14 -41.19 -33.11
CA ALA A 130 -41.90 -41.66 -31.96
C ALA A 130 -41.97 -43.21 -31.86
N THR A 131 -41.75 -43.91 -32.98
CA THR A 131 -41.67 -45.36 -33.05
C THR A 131 -40.26 -45.91 -32.82
N GLY A 132 -39.27 -45.06 -32.53
CA GLY A 132 -37.90 -45.47 -32.24
C GLY A 132 -36.98 -45.61 -33.44
N LEU A 133 -37.46 -45.41 -34.70
CA LEU A 133 -36.66 -45.51 -35.90
C LEU A 133 -35.68 -44.34 -35.99
N ARG A 134 -34.37 -44.60 -36.22
CA ARG A 134 -33.34 -43.57 -36.45
C ARG A 134 -33.58 -42.87 -37.79
N VAL A 135 -33.70 -41.53 -37.75
CA VAL A 135 -33.97 -40.69 -38.93
C VAL A 135 -32.70 -39.95 -39.35
N GLY A 136 -31.81 -39.66 -38.40
CA GLY A 136 -30.58 -38.92 -38.69
C GLY A 136 -29.81 -38.59 -37.43
N ASP A 137 -28.75 -37.84 -37.59
CA ASP A 137 -27.96 -37.29 -36.47
C ASP A 137 -28.06 -35.77 -36.49
N PHE A 138 -28.12 -35.16 -35.33
CA PHE A 138 -28.09 -33.70 -35.19
C PHE A 138 -27.08 -33.25 -34.18
N SER A 139 -26.71 -32.00 -34.25
CA SER A 139 -25.87 -31.31 -33.27
C SER A 139 -26.56 -30.07 -32.73
N MET A 140 -26.25 -29.73 -31.47
CA MET A 140 -26.71 -28.54 -30.80
C MET A 140 -25.54 -27.62 -30.56
N ASN A 141 -25.68 -26.33 -30.86
CA ASN A 141 -24.70 -25.32 -30.62
C ASN A 141 -25.33 -24.17 -29.82
N GLU A 142 -24.71 -23.83 -28.72
CA GLU A 142 -25.07 -22.66 -27.93
C GLU A 142 -23.91 -21.67 -27.90
N ASN A 143 -24.23 -20.40 -28.05
CA ASN A 143 -23.28 -19.32 -27.99
C ASN A 143 -23.78 -18.22 -27.04
N ALA A 144 -22.89 -17.64 -26.26
CA ALA A 144 -23.16 -16.45 -25.48
C ALA A 144 -22.10 -15.39 -25.75
N LEU A 145 -22.56 -14.17 -26.01
CA LEU A 145 -21.74 -12.96 -26.10
C LEU A 145 -22.04 -12.08 -24.91
N LEU A 146 -21.01 -11.72 -24.16
CA LEU A 146 -21.11 -10.91 -22.98
C LEU A 146 -20.28 -9.64 -23.17
N ALA A 147 -20.88 -8.47 -22.92
CA ALA A 147 -20.23 -7.17 -22.94
C ALA A 147 -20.37 -6.53 -21.55
N GLY A 148 -19.28 -6.39 -20.84
CA GLY A 148 -19.22 -5.87 -19.50
C GLY A 148 -18.64 -4.46 -19.43
N TRP A 149 -19.20 -3.66 -18.56
CA TRP A 149 -18.68 -2.37 -18.16
C TRP A 149 -18.63 -2.30 -16.64
N ALA A 150 -17.56 -1.70 -16.11
CA ALA A 150 -17.41 -1.47 -14.68
C ALA A 150 -16.75 -0.14 -14.37
N ARG A 151 -17.01 0.35 -13.16
CA ARG A 151 -16.41 1.56 -12.64
C ARG A 151 -16.04 1.41 -11.17
N GLU A 152 -14.96 2.08 -10.79
CA GLU A 152 -14.47 2.17 -9.43
C GLU A 152 -14.67 3.60 -8.88
N SER A 153 -15.08 3.69 -7.64
CA SER A 153 -15.12 4.93 -6.86
C SER A 153 -14.35 4.73 -5.57
N ALA A 154 -13.35 5.58 -5.35
CA ALA A 154 -12.59 5.60 -4.11
C ALA A 154 -13.24 6.58 -3.12
N GLY A 155 -13.34 6.18 -1.86
CA GLY A 155 -13.85 7.00 -0.77
C GLY A 155 -13.14 6.68 0.55
N LEU A 156 -13.42 7.48 1.58
CA LEU A 156 -12.85 7.31 2.92
C LEU A 156 -13.09 5.92 3.53
N TRP A 157 -14.22 5.30 3.17
CA TRP A 157 -14.64 3.99 3.71
C TRP A 157 -14.05 2.81 2.95
N GLY A 158 -13.59 3.03 1.73
CA GLY A 158 -13.07 1.97 0.90
C GLY A 158 -13.23 2.22 -0.59
N LEU A 159 -12.86 1.19 -1.35
CA LEU A 159 -13.06 1.12 -2.79
C LEU A 159 -14.38 0.44 -3.09
N LEU A 160 -15.26 1.18 -3.73
CA LEU A 160 -16.52 0.71 -4.26
C LEU A 160 -16.37 0.46 -5.76
N ARG A 161 -16.69 -0.75 -6.20
CA ARG A 161 -16.71 -1.11 -7.61
C ARG A 161 -18.08 -1.61 -7.98
N TYR A 162 -18.58 -1.20 -9.12
CA TYR A 162 -19.86 -1.63 -9.64
C TYR A 162 -19.77 -1.81 -11.15
N GLY A 163 -20.58 -2.72 -11.68
CA GLY A 163 -20.55 -3.03 -13.10
C GLY A 163 -21.83 -3.69 -13.59
N LEU A 164 -21.97 -3.69 -14.90
CA LEU A 164 -23.09 -4.30 -15.64
C LEU A 164 -22.53 -5.16 -16.75
N THR A 165 -23.19 -6.27 -17.04
CA THR A 165 -22.91 -7.11 -18.22
C THR A 165 -24.19 -7.27 -19.04
N LEU A 166 -24.14 -6.80 -20.27
CA LEU A 166 -25.15 -7.14 -21.28
C LEU A 166 -24.76 -8.49 -21.89
N LYS A 167 -25.70 -9.41 -22.01
CA LYS A 167 -25.49 -10.72 -22.61
C LYS A 167 -26.49 -11.00 -23.74
N GLY A 168 -26.00 -11.58 -24.82
CA GLY A 168 -26.80 -12.16 -25.88
C GLY A 168 -26.53 -13.64 -25.93
N VAL A 169 -27.55 -14.46 -25.86
CA VAL A 169 -27.45 -15.93 -25.91
C VAL A 169 -28.17 -16.45 -27.14
N GLN A 170 -27.53 -17.36 -27.87
CA GLN A 170 -28.05 -17.98 -29.07
C GLN A 170 -28.02 -19.49 -28.89
N GLN A 171 -29.10 -20.15 -29.29
CA GLN A 171 -29.16 -21.60 -29.41
C GLN A 171 -29.49 -21.96 -30.86
N GLY A 172 -28.79 -22.94 -31.39
CA GLY A 172 -28.99 -23.42 -32.74
C GLY A 172 -28.86 -24.94 -32.82
N PHE A 173 -29.60 -25.53 -33.75
CA PHE A 173 -29.54 -26.95 -34.08
C PHE A 173 -29.12 -27.08 -35.54
N SER A 174 -28.29 -28.09 -35.86
CA SER A 174 -27.86 -28.41 -37.21
C SER A 174 -27.99 -29.90 -37.47
N GLY A 175 -28.37 -30.31 -38.71
CA GLY A 175 -28.57 -31.70 -39.08
C GLY A 175 -29.93 -32.26 -38.73
N LEU A 176 -30.86 -31.48 -38.20
CA LEU A 176 -32.23 -31.94 -37.96
C LEU A 176 -32.92 -32.26 -39.28
N ALA A 177 -33.31 -33.52 -39.45
CA ALA A 177 -34.15 -33.91 -40.58
C ALA A 177 -35.58 -33.38 -40.39
N SER A 178 -36.18 -32.84 -41.44
CA SER A 178 -37.58 -32.43 -41.40
C SER A 178 -38.47 -33.69 -41.36
N VAL A 179 -39.01 -33.98 -40.19
CA VAL A 179 -40.03 -35.03 -39.99
C VAL A 179 -41.38 -34.35 -39.94
N GLN A 180 -42.37 -34.88 -40.60
CA GLN A 180 -43.65 -34.28 -40.89
C GLN A 180 -44.47 -33.84 -39.68
N ASP A 181 -44.16 -34.29 -38.48
CA ASP A 181 -44.84 -33.96 -37.23
C ASP A 181 -43.93 -33.32 -36.17
N MET A 182 -42.68 -32.95 -36.51
CA MET A 182 -41.85 -32.22 -35.58
C MET A 182 -42.01 -30.71 -35.76
N PRO A 183 -42.27 -29.99 -34.69
CA PRO A 183 -42.28 -28.55 -34.75
C PRO A 183 -40.91 -28.06 -35.25
N SER A 184 -40.93 -27.15 -36.24
CA SER A 184 -39.72 -26.55 -36.79
C SER A 184 -38.84 -26.02 -35.67
N SER A 185 -37.70 -26.67 -35.43
CA SER A 185 -36.77 -26.22 -34.44
C SER A 185 -36.31 -24.80 -34.75
N PRO A 186 -36.42 -23.90 -33.81
CA PRO A 186 -36.00 -22.54 -34.03
C PRO A 186 -34.46 -22.49 -34.08
N SER A 187 -33.90 -22.61 -35.27
CA SER A 187 -32.48 -22.38 -35.49
C SER A 187 -32.18 -20.90 -35.35
N GLY A 188 -31.17 -20.55 -34.49
CA GLY A 188 -30.61 -19.22 -34.45
C GLY A 188 -31.37 -18.16 -33.66
N ARG A 189 -32.19 -18.55 -32.68
CA ARG A 189 -32.84 -17.56 -31.78
C ARG A 189 -31.86 -16.90 -30.86
N TRP A 190 -31.94 -15.57 -30.78
CA TRP A 190 -31.22 -14.74 -29.82
C TRP A 190 -32.14 -14.37 -28.67
N SER A 191 -31.60 -14.40 -27.47
CA SER A 191 -32.19 -13.83 -26.28
C SER A 191 -31.20 -12.93 -25.55
N PHE A 192 -31.71 -11.88 -24.92
CA PHE A 192 -30.87 -10.88 -24.27
C PHE A 192 -31.13 -10.84 -22.76
N GLY A 193 -30.09 -10.57 -22.01
CA GLY A 193 -30.13 -10.45 -20.55
C GLY A 193 -29.16 -9.43 -20.03
N LEU A 194 -29.32 -9.13 -18.74
CA LEU A 194 -28.47 -8.18 -18.03
C LEU A 194 -28.03 -8.77 -16.69
N ASP A 195 -26.75 -8.62 -16.36
CA ASP A 195 -26.21 -8.90 -15.04
C ASP A 195 -25.75 -7.59 -14.38
N ALA A 196 -25.82 -7.56 -13.05
CA ALA A 196 -25.30 -6.47 -12.25
C ALA A 196 -24.35 -7.01 -11.19
N GLY A 197 -23.30 -6.26 -10.94
CA GLY A 197 -22.29 -6.67 -9.98
C GLY A 197 -21.74 -5.52 -9.16
N PHE A 198 -21.28 -5.87 -7.98
CA PHE A 198 -20.79 -4.95 -6.98
C PHE A 198 -19.67 -5.60 -6.19
N THR A 199 -18.60 -4.85 -5.87
CA THR A 199 -17.60 -5.24 -4.88
C THR A 199 -17.21 -4.06 -4.01
N PHE A 200 -16.96 -4.35 -2.74
CA PHE A 200 -16.49 -3.38 -1.78
C PHE A 200 -15.23 -3.90 -1.07
N GLN A 201 -14.22 -3.06 -1.01
CA GLN A 201 -12.99 -3.31 -0.28
C GLN A 201 -12.84 -2.22 0.77
N PRO A 202 -12.99 -2.53 2.07
CA PRO A 202 -12.89 -1.55 3.12
C PRO A 202 -11.46 -1.05 3.27
N LEU A 203 -11.28 0.26 3.36
CA LEU A 203 -10.03 0.89 3.75
C LEU A 203 -10.04 1.33 5.22
N HIS A 204 -11.23 1.51 5.77
CA HIS A 204 -11.42 1.96 7.15
C HIS A 204 -12.72 1.39 7.71
N ALA A 205 -12.64 0.71 8.85
CA ALA A 205 -13.82 0.26 9.58
C ALA A 205 -13.76 0.81 11.02
N PRO A 206 -14.54 1.85 11.35
CA PRO A 206 -14.53 2.46 12.69
C PRO A 206 -14.98 1.50 13.80
N VAL A 207 -15.64 0.40 13.44
CA VAL A 207 -16.17 -0.59 14.39
C VAL A 207 -15.07 -1.48 14.99
N PHE A 208 -13.91 -1.61 14.35
CA PHE A 208 -12.84 -2.54 14.74
C PHE A 208 -11.58 -1.85 15.24
N ARG A 209 -11.72 -0.85 16.11
CA ARG A 209 -10.55 -0.19 16.76
C ARG A 209 -9.64 -1.16 17.56
N ALA A 210 -10.13 -2.37 17.87
CA ALA A 210 -9.36 -3.39 18.58
C ALA A 210 -8.48 -4.26 17.67
N PHE A 211 -8.64 -4.16 16.34
CA PHE A 211 -7.82 -4.89 15.38
C PHE A 211 -7.04 -3.88 14.52
N SER A 212 -5.78 -4.16 14.26
CA SER A 212 -5.00 -3.37 13.30
C SER A 212 -5.74 -3.33 11.96
N LEU A 213 -6.10 -2.14 11.49
CA LEU A 213 -6.89 -1.93 10.26
C LEU A 213 -6.24 -2.53 9.02
N ARG A 214 -4.91 -2.67 9.02
CA ARG A 214 -4.16 -3.30 7.94
C ARG A 214 -4.63 -4.74 7.67
N TYR A 215 -5.15 -5.46 8.66
CA TYR A 215 -5.69 -6.81 8.47
C TYR A 215 -7.06 -6.83 7.78
N LEU A 216 -7.77 -5.70 7.69
CA LEU A 216 -9.04 -5.58 6.98
C LEU A 216 -8.88 -5.11 5.52
N ILE A 217 -7.78 -4.47 5.17
CA ILE A 217 -7.52 -3.98 3.81
C ILE A 217 -7.60 -5.11 2.75
N PRO A 218 -7.11 -6.35 3.04
CA PRO A 218 -7.21 -7.45 2.08
C PRO A 218 -8.60 -8.05 1.93
N LEU A 219 -9.56 -7.68 2.79
CA LEU A 219 -10.93 -8.18 2.72
C LEU A 219 -11.68 -7.53 1.55
N ARG A 220 -12.35 -8.35 0.76
CA ARG A 220 -13.30 -7.90 -0.28
C ARG A 220 -14.64 -8.57 -0.08
N VAL A 221 -15.70 -7.80 -0.24
CA VAL A 221 -17.07 -8.28 -0.25
C VAL A 221 -17.61 -8.10 -1.65
N GLY A 222 -18.29 -9.10 -2.19
CA GLY A 222 -18.86 -9.07 -3.53
C GLY A 222 -20.33 -9.47 -3.53
N LEU A 223 -21.09 -8.89 -4.42
CA LEU A 223 -22.46 -9.26 -4.72
C LEU A 223 -22.66 -9.21 -6.23
N THR A 224 -23.31 -10.23 -6.79
CA THR A 224 -23.72 -10.23 -8.20
C THR A 224 -25.13 -10.76 -8.34
N VAL A 225 -25.87 -10.20 -9.27
CA VAL A 225 -27.16 -10.67 -9.70
C VAL A 225 -27.03 -11.04 -11.18
N GLN A 226 -26.93 -12.32 -11.48
CA GLN A 226 -26.91 -12.82 -12.84
C GLN A 226 -28.35 -13.01 -13.29
N ASN A 227 -28.61 -12.71 -14.57
CA ASN A 227 -29.96 -12.70 -15.15
C ASN A 227 -30.91 -11.75 -14.37
N ALA A 228 -30.44 -10.57 -13.97
CA ALA A 228 -31.30 -9.53 -13.41
C ALA A 228 -32.45 -9.19 -14.39
N VAL A 229 -32.10 -9.10 -15.69
CA VAL A 229 -33.05 -9.25 -16.81
C VAL A 229 -32.83 -10.64 -17.38
N GLN A 230 -33.86 -11.49 -17.27
CA GLN A 230 -33.75 -12.90 -17.63
C GLN A 230 -33.86 -13.08 -19.14
N PRO A 231 -32.84 -13.67 -19.83
CA PRO A 231 -33.02 -14.16 -21.16
C PRO A 231 -34.16 -15.20 -21.18
N ALA A 232 -34.90 -15.26 -22.26
CA ALA A 232 -36.00 -16.22 -22.39
C ALA A 232 -36.17 -16.68 -23.81
N TRP A 233 -36.59 -17.93 -23.99
CA TRP A 233 -36.97 -18.51 -25.25
C TRP A 233 -38.42 -18.98 -25.20
N THR A 234 -39.10 -18.83 -26.30
CA THR A 234 -40.42 -19.46 -26.46
C THR A 234 -40.22 -20.79 -27.19
N THR A 235 -40.60 -21.88 -26.57
CA THR A 235 -40.55 -23.20 -27.19
C THR A 235 -41.55 -23.28 -28.36
N SER A 236 -41.43 -24.31 -29.18
CA SER A 236 -42.39 -24.60 -30.24
C SER A 236 -43.80 -24.84 -29.71
N ALA A 237 -43.95 -25.31 -28.49
CA ALA A 237 -45.21 -25.45 -27.77
C ALA A 237 -45.78 -24.16 -27.21
N GLY A 238 -45.15 -23.00 -27.45
CA GLY A 238 -45.58 -21.70 -26.94
C GLY A 238 -45.23 -21.43 -25.45
N VAL A 239 -44.46 -22.32 -24.84
CA VAL A 239 -44.02 -22.14 -23.42
C VAL A 239 -42.82 -21.21 -23.37
N LEU A 240 -42.90 -20.21 -22.51
CA LEU A 240 -41.80 -19.25 -22.27
C LEU A 240 -40.85 -19.83 -21.21
N GLU A 241 -39.67 -20.25 -21.64
CA GLU A 241 -38.59 -20.75 -20.82
C GLU A 241 -37.64 -19.60 -20.48
N ARG A 242 -37.54 -19.24 -19.20
CA ARG A 242 -36.67 -18.18 -18.72
C ARG A 242 -35.42 -18.78 -18.05
N PHE A 243 -34.28 -18.12 -18.28
CA PHE A 243 -33.06 -18.46 -17.56
C PHE A 243 -33.24 -18.14 -16.09
N PRO A 244 -32.86 -19.02 -15.15
CA PRO A 244 -33.03 -18.76 -13.73
C PRO A 244 -32.21 -17.56 -13.30
N ARG A 245 -32.83 -16.71 -12.47
CA ARG A 245 -32.11 -15.63 -11.79
C ARG A 245 -31.21 -16.23 -10.73
N THR A 246 -29.97 -15.75 -10.67
CA THR A 246 -29.00 -16.19 -9.67
C THR A 246 -28.45 -14.98 -8.93
N VAL A 247 -28.53 -15.00 -7.60
CA VAL A 247 -27.92 -14.02 -6.72
C VAL A 247 -26.76 -14.69 -6.01
N ARG A 248 -25.57 -14.10 -6.09
CA ARG A 248 -24.38 -14.60 -5.41
C ARG A 248 -23.77 -13.52 -4.53
N GLY A 249 -23.54 -13.84 -3.25
CA GLY A 249 -22.73 -13.05 -2.33
C GLY A 249 -21.38 -13.74 -2.11
N GLY A 250 -20.31 -12.96 -1.99
CA GLY A 250 -18.99 -13.52 -1.80
C GLY A 250 -18.12 -12.70 -0.85
N LEU A 251 -17.20 -13.39 -0.20
CA LEU A 251 -16.13 -12.82 0.60
C LEU A 251 -14.81 -13.33 0.06
N SER A 252 -13.80 -12.50 -0.02
CA SER A 252 -12.45 -12.94 -0.28
C SER A 252 -11.44 -12.22 0.61
N TYR A 253 -10.39 -12.94 0.99
CA TYR A 253 -9.35 -12.42 1.87
C TYR A 253 -7.97 -12.84 1.34
N ARG A 254 -7.04 -11.89 1.29
CA ARG A 254 -5.66 -12.12 0.86
C ARG A 254 -4.73 -12.03 2.06
N LEU A 255 -4.15 -13.15 2.43
CA LEU A 255 -3.19 -13.27 3.51
C LEU A 255 -1.77 -13.18 2.94
N VAL A 256 -0.94 -12.33 3.50
CA VAL A 256 0.49 -12.27 3.20
C VAL A 256 1.25 -12.99 4.29
N LEU A 257 2.03 -14.00 3.91
CA LEU A 257 2.69 -14.87 4.89
C LEU A 257 3.77 -14.17 5.68
N HIS A 258 4.41 -13.14 5.11
CA HIS A 258 5.43 -12.35 5.81
C HIS A 258 4.94 -11.83 7.17
N ASP A 259 3.70 -11.40 7.26
CA ASP A 259 3.13 -10.80 8.48
C ASP A 259 2.77 -11.82 9.56
N TRP A 260 2.77 -13.12 9.19
CA TRP A 260 2.36 -14.22 10.07
C TRP A 260 3.51 -15.13 10.48
N ILE A 261 4.67 -15.01 9.82
CA ILE A 261 5.87 -15.79 10.16
C ILE A 261 6.68 -14.99 11.19
N PRO A 262 6.93 -15.57 12.37
CA PRO A 262 7.74 -14.91 13.40
C PRO A 262 9.09 -14.43 12.84
N PRO A 263 9.57 -13.25 13.21
CA PRO A 263 10.88 -12.73 12.78
C PRO A 263 12.06 -13.68 13.08
N THR A 264 11.95 -14.43 14.17
CA THR A 264 12.93 -15.44 14.60
C THR A 264 13.11 -16.61 13.61
N TRP A 265 12.13 -16.83 12.73
CA TRP A 265 12.16 -17.87 11.71
C TRP A 265 12.72 -17.33 10.38
N THR A 266 13.91 -16.73 10.42
CA THR A 266 14.52 -16.03 9.28
C THR A 266 14.58 -16.87 8.00
N ALA A 267 14.98 -18.14 8.05
CA ALA A 267 15.04 -19.02 6.89
C ALA A 267 13.65 -19.25 6.28
N VAL A 268 12.64 -19.49 7.11
CA VAL A 268 11.25 -19.70 6.69
C VAL A 268 10.66 -18.39 6.13
N ARG A 269 10.94 -17.26 6.78
CA ARG A 269 10.48 -15.93 6.36
C ARG A 269 11.10 -15.51 5.02
N ASN A 270 12.40 -15.78 4.82
CA ASN A 270 13.07 -15.50 3.55
C ASN A 270 12.51 -16.33 2.39
N PHE A 271 12.08 -17.57 2.66
CA PHE A 271 11.51 -18.44 1.63
C PHE A 271 10.03 -18.17 1.37
N PHE A 272 9.23 -18.07 2.41
CA PHE A 272 7.76 -17.91 2.31
C PHE A 272 7.26 -16.48 2.45
N GLY A 273 8.08 -15.51 2.86
CA GLY A 273 7.66 -14.14 3.14
C GLY A 273 7.02 -13.43 1.94
N SER A 274 7.47 -13.73 0.74
CA SER A 274 6.87 -13.20 -0.49
C SER A 274 5.61 -13.95 -0.95
N CYS A 275 5.27 -15.08 -0.29
CA CYS A 275 4.10 -15.87 -0.64
C CYS A 275 2.82 -15.27 -0.06
N GLN A 276 1.72 -15.40 -0.81
CA GLN A 276 0.41 -14.97 -0.38
C GLN A 276 -0.59 -16.13 -0.49
N ILE A 277 -1.62 -16.11 0.35
CA ILE A 277 -2.74 -17.03 0.29
C ILE A 277 -4.02 -16.23 0.06
N GLN A 278 -4.72 -16.54 -1.03
CA GLN A 278 -6.03 -15.97 -1.34
C GLN A 278 -7.10 -16.98 -0.96
N THR A 279 -8.03 -16.58 -0.09
CA THR A 279 -9.22 -17.37 0.20
C THR A 279 -10.45 -16.72 -0.40
N ALA A 280 -11.44 -17.53 -0.76
CA ALA A 280 -12.73 -17.05 -1.24
C ALA A 280 -13.86 -17.95 -0.73
N LEU A 281 -15.01 -17.35 -0.41
CA LEU A 281 -16.22 -18.03 0.03
C LEU A 281 -17.43 -17.33 -0.61
N ASP A 282 -18.20 -18.07 -1.41
CA ASP A 282 -19.39 -17.57 -2.07
C ASP A 282 -20.65 -18.33 -1.65
N TRP A 283 -21.78 -17.62 -1.59
CA TRP A 283 -23.13 -18.17 -1.43
C TRP A 283 -23.95 -17.85 -2.66
N GLU A 284 -24.68 -18.81 -3.14
CA GLU A 284 -25.52 -18.70 -4.33
C GLU A 284 -26.98 -19.05 -4.00
N TRP A 285 -27.87 -18.17 -4.38
CA TRP A 285 -29.30 -18.40 -4.44
C TRP A 285 -29.75 -18.38 -5.88
N MET A 286 -30.43 -19.42 -6.29
CA MET A 286 -30.97 -19.55 -7.64
C MET A 286 -32.46 -19.87 -7.57
N ASP A 287 -33.25 -19.29 -8.44
CA ASP A 287 -34.65 -19.66 -8.57
C ASP A 287 -34.75 -21.19 -8.84
N SER A 288 -35.52 -21.89 -8.04
CA SER A 288 -35.78 -23.34 -8.16
C SER A 288 -34.61 -24.29 -7.83
N ALA A 289 -33.58 -23.82 -7.14
CA ALA A 289 -32.42 -24.65 -6.79
C ALA A 289 -32.02 -24.50 -5.30
N PRO A 290 -31.42 -25.53 -4.67
CA PRO A 290 -30.86 -25.42 -3.33
C PRO A 290 -29.77 -24.35 -3.26
N THR A 291 -29.55 -23.79 -2.07
CA THR A 291 -28.45 -22.82 -1.85
C THR A 291 -27.10 -23.45 -2.13
N GLY A 292 -26.30 -22.79 -2.99
CA GLY A 292 -24.94 -23.18 -3.28
C GLY A 292 -23.96 -22.49 -2.32
N VAL A 293 -22.95 -23.23 -1.87
CA VAL A 293 -21.81 -22.71 -1.09
C VAL A 293 -20.53 -23.16 -1.81
N TYR A 294 -19.65 -22.23 -2.06
CA TYR A 294 -18.41 -22.43 -2.80
C TYR A 294 -17.24 -21.91 -1.98
N PHE A 295 -16.19 -22.71 -1.85
CA PHE A 295 -14.96 -22.36 -1.16
C PHE A 295 -13.75 -22.54 -2.06
N GLY A 296 -12.82 -21.59 -2.00
CA GLY A 296 -11.58 -21.63 -2.77
C GLY A 296 -10.37 -21.16 -1.97
N LEU A 297 -9.24 -21.78 -2.27
CA LEU A 297 -7.93 -21.45 -1.73
C LEU A 297 -6.92 -21.38 -2.88
N GLU A 298 -6.14 -20.30 -2.96
CA GLU A 298 -5.07 -20.11 -3.93
C GLU A 298 -3.79 -19.72 -3.22
N GLY A 299 -2.69 -20.43 -3.48
CA GLY A 299 -1.35 -19.99 -3.17
C GLY A 299 -0.82 -19.08 -4.27
N ILE A 300 -0.20 -17.97 -3.90
CA ILE A 300 0.51 -17.09 -4.84
C ILE A 300 1.99 -17.13 -4.44
N VAL A 301 2.78 -17.89 -5.20
CA VAL A 301 4.17 -18.18 -4.89
C VAL A 301 5.06 -17.53 -5.94
N PRO A 302 5.73 -16.42 -5.62
CA PRO A 302 6.71 -15.83 -6.51
C PRO A 302 8.01 -16.67 -6.51
N VAL A 303 8.50 -16.94 -7.71
CA VAL A 303 9.73 -17.72 -7.95
C VAL A 303 10.69 -16.88 -8.81
N SER A 304 11.98 -17.13 -8.71
CA SER A 304 13.00 -16.46 -9.53
C SER A 304 12.96 -14.92 -9.42
N GLY A 305 13.05 -14.39 -8.21
CA GLY A 305 13.08 -12.95 -7.98
C GLY A 305 11.79 -12.23 -8.40
N ASN A 306 10.64 -12.81 -8.08
CA ASN A 306 9.29 -12.30 -8.39
C ASN A 306 8.94 -12.22 -9.88
N LYS A 307 9.75 -12.83 -10.75
CA LYS A 307 9.48 -12.82 -12.19
C LYS A 307 8.47 -13.88 -12.63
N VAL A 308 8.47 -15.04 -11.97
CA VAL A 308 7.57 -16.14 -12.25
C VAL A 308 6.62 -16.31 -11.07
N LEU A 309 5.32 -16.44 -11.33
CA LEU A 309 4.32 -16.73 -10.30
C LEU A 309 3.77 -18.13 -10.50
N VAL A 310 3.73 -18.90 -9.43
CA VAL A 310 3.13 -20.23 -9.39
C VAL A 310 1.92 -20.20 -8.46
N ASN A 311 0.80 -20.69 -8.93
CA ASN A 311 -0.49 -20.58 -8.24
C ASN A 311 -1.14 -21.97 -8.08
N PRO A 312 -0.79 -22.75 -7.02
CA PRO A 312 -1.57 -23.93 -6.65
C PRO A 312 -2.95 -23.50 -6.11
N ARG A 313 -3.98 -24.27 -6.45
CA ARG A 313 -5.37 -23.99 -6.07
C ARG A 313 -6.08 -25.24 -5.60
N PHE A 314 -6.97 -25.01 -4.67
CA PHE A 314 -7.94 -26.00 -4.21
C PHE A 314 -9.31 -25.34 -4.09
N GLY A 315 -10.35 -26.05 -4.43
CA GLY A 315 -11.71 -25.56 -4.27
C GLY A 315 -12.70 -26.69 -4.02
N THR A 316 -13.83 -26.34 -3.43
CA THR A 316 -14.94 -27.28 -3.21
C THR A 316 -16.26 -26.52 -3.20
N ASN A 317 -17.36 -27.23 -3.46
CA ASN A 317 -18.70 -26.70 -3.36
C ASN A 317 -19.68 -27.81 -2.91
N ASN A 318 -20.85 -27.40 -2.45
CA ASN A 318 -21.92 -28.33 -2.05
C ASN A 318 -22.91 -28.64 -3.18
N ARG A 319 -22.63 -28.23 -4.41
CA ARG A 319 -23.39 -28.58 -5.60
C ARG A 319 -22.90 -29.92 -6.16
N SER A 320 -23.39 -30.30 -7.30
CA SER A 320 -23.12 -31.57 -7.96
C SER A 320 -21.66 -31.82 -8.37
N GLU A 321 -20.82 -30.80 -8.32
CA GLU A 321 -19.39 -30.90 -8.64
C GLU A 321 -18.63 -31.19 -7.36
N GLY A 322 -17.75 -32.19 -7.37
CA GLY A 322 -16.85 -32.51 -6.26
C GLY A 322 -15.76 -31.45 -6.08
N PRO A 323 -14.72 -31.78 -5.28
CA PRO A 323 -13.59 -30.88 -5.12
C PRO A 323 -12.88 -30.62 -6.46
N SER A 324 -12.24 -29.47 -6.58
CA SER A 324 -11.42 -29.09 -7.71
C SER A 324 -10.00 -28.82 -7.31
N LEU A 325 -9.06 -29.16 -8.19
CA LEU A 325 -7.65 -28.81 -8.07
C LEU A 325 -7.27 -27.90 -9.24
N GLY A 326 -6.44 -26.93 -8.97
CA GLY A 326 -5.94 -26.02 -10.00
C GLY A 326 -4.47 -25.72 -9.84
N PHE A 327 -3.87 -25.40 -10.97
CA PHE A 327 -2.48 -24.96 -11.01
C PHE A 327 -2.34 -23.85 -12.06
N GLY A 328 -1.66 -22.79 -11.71
CA GLY A 328 -1.34 -21.68 -12.63
C GLY A 328 0.14 -21.36 -12.62
N ILE A 329 0.68 -21.06 -13.77
CA ILE A 329 2.02 -20.51 -13.91
C ILE A 329 1.96 -19.26 -14.78
N GLN A 330 2.54 -18.17 -14.29
CA GLN A 330 2.66 -16.93 -15.03
C GLN A 330 4.14 -16.62 -15.22
N VAL A 331 4.51 -16.39 -16.47
CA VAL A 331 5.88 -16.05 -16.85
C VAL A 331 5.89 -14.72 -17.61
N PRO A 332 6.93 -13.88 -17.43
CA PRO A 332 7.14 -12.74 -18.30
C PRO A 332 7.44 -13.23 -19.72
N PHE A 333 6.88 -12.53 -20.68
CA PHE A 333 7.12 -12.73 -22.11
C PHE A 333 7.61 -11.40 -22.68
N ALA A 334 8.17 -11.35 -23.82
CA ALA A 334 8.81 -10.19 -24.46
C ALA A 334 8.34 -8.80 -23.99
N GLY A 335 9.25 -7.97 -23.48
CA GLY A 335 8.97 -6.61 -23.05
C GLY A 335 8.06 -6.54 -21.79
N SER A 336 6.93 -5.86 -21.91
CA SER A 336 5.94 -5.71 -20.83
C SER A 336 4.81 -6.73 -20.88
N ALA A 337 4.91 -7.78 -21.71
CA ALA A 337 3.92 -8.84 -21.80
C ALA A 337 4.18 -9.96 -20.80
N ALA A 338 3.11 -10.66 -20.40
CA ALA A 338 3.19 -11.87 -19.58
C ALA A 338 2.19 -12.90 -20.10
N VAL A 339 2.59 -14.17 -20.05
CA VAL A 339 1.73 -15.31 -20.37
C VAL A 339 1.44 -16.07 -19.09
N ARG A 340 0.17 -16.40 -18.88
CA ARG A 340 -0.28 -17.26 -17.80
C ARG A 340 -0.98 -18.47 -18.38
N LEU A 341 -0.56 -19.63 -17.93
CA LEU A 341 -1.19 -20.91 -18.22
C LEU A 341 -1.83 -21.43 -16.94
N ASP A 342 -3.09 -21.75 -17.02
CA ASP A 342 -3.83 -22.34 -15.91
C ASP A 342 -4.42 -23.68 -16.33
N TYR A 343 -4.42 -24.60 -15.39
CA TYR A 343 -5.08 -25.89 -15.48
C TYR A 343 -6.03 -26.03 -14.31
N ALA A 344 -7.23 -26.55 -14.55
CA ALA A 344 -8.18 -26.91 -13.51
C ALA A 344 -8.72 -28.31 -13.77
N TYR A 345 -8.74 -29.10 -12.71
CA TYR A 345 -9.30 -30.45 -12.69
C TYR A 345 -10.47 -30.49 -11.72
N GLY A 346 -11.65 -30.76 -12.24
CA GLY A 346 -12.89 -30.91 -11.45
C GLY A 346 -13.24 -32.38 -11.27
N PHE A 347 -13.34 -32.82 -10.03
CA PHE A 347 -13.85 -34.16 -9.72
C PHE A 347 -15.37 -34.14 -9.83
N HIS A 348 -15.92 -35.12 -10.51
CA HIS A 348 -17.37 -35.32 -10.54
C HIS A 348 -17.72 -36.69 -9.99
N PRO A 349 -18.71 -36.81 -9.07
CA PRO A 349 -19.01 -38.09 -8.40
C PRO A 349 -19.64 -39.15 -9.34
N TYR A 350 -20.29 -38.73 -10.42
CA TYR A 350 -21.05 -39.61 -11.30
C TYR A 350 -20.67 -39.53 -12.78
N LEU A 351 -20.02 -38.45 -13.19
CA LEU A 351 -19.60 -38.22 -14.58
C LEU A 351 -18.09 -38.26 -14.69
N PRO A 352 -17.52 -38.41 -15.90
CA PRO A 352 -16.09 -38.24 -16.09
C PRO A 352 -15.62 -36.89 -15.53
N SER A 353 -14.43 -36.90 -14.89
CA SER A 353 -13.81 -35.68 -14.37
C SER A 353 -13.51 -34.69 -15.50
N ASP A 354 -13.63 -33.40 -15.18
CA ASP A 354 -13.50 -32.32 -16.15
C ASP A 354 -12.06 -31.77 -16.15
N ASN A 355 -11.47 -31.67 -17.33
CA ASN A 355 -10.13 -31.14 -17.54
C ASN A 355 -10.23 -29.83 -18.33
N ARG A 356 -9.75 -28.73 -17.76
CA ARG A 356 -9.83 -27.42 -18.38
C ARG A 356 -8.46 -26.77 -18.51
N PHE A 357 -8.13 -26.34 -19.70
CA PHE A 357 -6.91 -25.63 -20.03
C PHE A 357 -7.22 -24.18 -20.38
N PHE A 358 -6.45 -23.28 -19.82
CA PHE A 358 -6.60 -21.85 -20.01
C PHE A 358 -5.27 -21.22 -20.36
N MET A 359 -5.33 -20.24 -21.22
CA MET A 359 -4.20 -19.38 -21.54
C MET A 359 -4.65 -17.92 -21.43
N THR A 360 -3.86 -17.12 -20.72
CA THR A 360 -4.07 -15.67 -20.62
C THR A 360 -2.80 -14.97 -21.07
N VAL A 361 -2.93 -14.04 -22.01
CA VAL A 361 -1.85 -13.15 -22.42
C VAL A 361 -2.16 -11.75 -21.92
N ARG A 362 -1.19 -11.16 -21.19
CA ARG A 362 -1.26 -9.84 -20.58
C ARG A 362 -0.33 -8.90 -21.29
N PHE A 363 -0.79 -7.71 -21.62
CA PHE A 363 -0.03 -6.72 -22.36
C PHE A 363 0.06 -5.40 -21.58
N GLY A 364 1.20 -4.70 -21.74
CA GLY A 364 1.43 -3.38 -21.17
C GLY A 364 1.96 -3.41 -19.73
N LYS A 365 2.28 -2.22 -19.23
CA LYS A 365 2.76 -2.04 -17.86
C LYS A 365 1.69 -2.43 -16.84
N ASP A 366 2.12 -3.01 -15.74
CA ASP A 366 1.24 -3.28 -14.60
C ASP A 366 0.70 -1.96 -14.04
N ARG A 367 -0.62 -1.85 -13.93
CA ARG A 367 -1.31 -0.69 -13.37
C ARG A 367 -1.63 -0.93 -11.89
N GLY A 368 -0.66 -1.47 -11.16
CA GLY A 368 -0.72 -1.67 -9.72
C GLY A 368 -0.36 -0.43 -8.92
N VAL A 369 0.18 -0.64 -7.74
CA VAL A 369 0.53 0.38 -6.74
C VAL A 369 1.41 1.49 -7.32
N SER A 370 2.53 1.13 -7.94
CA SER A 370 3.47 2.11 -8.54
C SER A 370 2.82 3.00 -9.60
N TYR A 371 1.89 2.43 -10.39
CA TYR A 371 1.13 3.22 -11.36
C TYR A 371 0.22 4.24 -10.70
N TYR A 372 -0.52 3.83 -9.65
CA TYR A 372 -1.43 4.74 -8.95
C TYR A 372 -0.68 5.85 -8.22
N LYS A 373 0.47 5.51 -7.63
CA LYS A 373 1.34 6.48 -6.98
C LYS A 373 1.87 7.51 -8.00
N GLU A 374 2.41 7.05 -9.13
CA GLU A 374 2.87 7.94 -10.20
C GLU A 374 1.77 8.87 -10.72
N GLN A 375 0.52 8.38 -10.84
CA GLN A 375 -0.61 9.23 -11.22
C GLN A 375 -0.99 10.23 -10.11
N GLY A 376 -0.86 9.85 -8.84
CA GLY A 376 -1.05 10.75 -7.71
C GLY A 376 0.01 11.85 -7.67
N ASP A 377 1.27 11.49 -7.89
CA ASP A 377 2.40 12.42 -7.90
C ASP A 377 2.34 13.41 -9.08
N ARG A 378 1.85 12.96 -10.24
CA ARG A 378 1.63 13.82 -11.43
C ARG A 378 0.44 14.78 -11.29
N ALA A 379 -0.47 14.52 -10.39
CA ALA A 379 -1.57 15.43 -10.13
C ALA A 379 -1.06 16.66 -9.36
N GLN A 380 -1.01 17.80 -10.03
CA GLN A 380 -0.38 19.03 -9.54
C GLN A 380 -1.04 19.66 -8.31
N ASP A 381 -2.26 19.24 -7.95
CA ASP A 381 -3.01 19.81 -6.83
C ASP A 381 -3.37 18.74 -5.78
N ALA A 382 -3.52 19.15 -4.51
CA ALA A 382 -4.20 18.41 -3.45
C ALA A 382 -5.69 18.16 -3.81
N SER A 383 -5.95 18.00 -5.09
CA SER A 383 -7.25 17.87 -5.70
C SER A 383 -7.86 16.51 -5.36
N ARG A 384 -9.18 16.44 -5.46
CA ARG A 384 -9.94 15.19 -5.33
C ARG A 384 -9.35 14.06 -6.18
N GLN A 385 -8.76 14.39 -7.34
CA GLN A 385 -8.15 13.42 -8.24
C GLN A 385 -6.87 12.79 -7.65
N LYS A 386 -5.98 13.59 -7.04
CA LYS A 386 -4.78 13.09 -6.34
C LYS A 386 -5.19 12.16 -5.20
N ARG A 387 -6.14 12.60 -4.39
CA ARG A 387 -6.71 11.82 -3.30
C ARG A 387 -7.27 10.48 -3.77
N ASP A 388 -8.07 10.46 -4.85
CA ASP A 388 -8.64 9.24 -5.41
C ASP A 388 -7.57 8.25 -5.88
N TRP A 389 -6.46 8.73 -6.43
CA TRP A 389 -5.33 7.88 -6.81
C TRP A 389 -4.61 7.28 -5.60
N LEU A 390 -4.34 8.09 -4.58
CA LEU A 390 -3.65 7.65 -3.37
C LEU A 390 -4.51 6.69 -2.54
N LEU A 391 -5.82 6.88 -2.48
CA LEU A 391 -6.75 5.92 -1.84
C LEU A 391 -6.70 4.55 -2.51
N ARG A 392 -6.43 4.48 -3.81
CA ARG A 392 -6.23 3.21 -4.51
C ARG A 392 -4.93 2.53 -4.14
N VAL A 393 -3.87 3.30 -3.88
CA VAL A 393 -2.62 2.74 -3.33
C VAL A 393 -2.89 2.10 -1.98
N LEU A 394 -3.67 2.75 -1.11
CA LEU A 394 -4.04 2.21 0.20
C LEU A 394 -4.86 0.91 0.13
N ALA A 395 -5.52 0.64 -0.99
CA ALA A 395 -6.27 -0.61 -1.19
C ALA A 395 -5.37 -1.80 -1.55
N GLU A 396 -4.13 -1.56 -1.96
CA GLU A 396 -3.15 -2.60 -2.25
C GLU A 396 -2.36 -2.91 -0.98
N TYR A 397 -2.47 -4.13 -0.50
CA TYR A 397 -1.82 -4.58 0.74
C TYR A 397 -1.00 -5.85 0.44
N PRO A 398 0.14 -6.03 1.13
CA PRO A 398 1.01 -5.08 1.82
C PRO A 398 2.05 -4.49 0.85
N ASP A 399 2.37 -3.22 0.99
CA ASP A 399 3.40 -2.57 0.16
C ASP A 399 3.97 -1.37 0.93
N GLU A 400 5.29 -1.14 0.86
CA GLU A 400 5.96 0.03 1.44
C GLU A 400 5.41 1.35 0.87
N GLU A 401 4.98 1.36 -0.39
CA GLU A 401 4.39 2.53 -1.03
C GLU A 401 3.04 2.93 -0.43
N VAL A 402 2.32 2.00 0.24
CA VAL A 402 1.06 2.29 0.95
C VAL A 402 1.29 3.31 2.07
N THR A 403 2.37 3.15 2.84
CA THR A 403 2.75 4.09 3.90
C THR A 403 3.02 5.48 3.32
N SER A 404 3.78 5.57 2.23
CA SER A 404 4.06 6.83 1.53
C SER A 404 2.79 7.50 0.99
N ALA A 405 1.86 6.73 0.43
CA ALA A 405 0.58 7.25 -0.06
C ALA A 405 -0.31 7.81 1.05
N ALA A 406 -0.38 7.12 2.20
CA ALA A 406 -1.13 7.59 3.36
C ALA A 406 -0.56 8.90 3.92
N GLN A 407 0.76 9.03 3.92
CA GLN A 407 1.44 10.25 4.33
C GLN A 407 1.12 11.42 3.41
N GLN A 408 1.11 11.19 2.09
CA GLN A 408 0.74 12.22 1.12
C GLN A 408 -0.73 12.63 1.25
N LEU A 409 -1.64 11.67 1.52
CA LEU A 409 -3.04 11.95 1.77
C LEU A 409 -3.22 12.82 3.00
N ALA A 410 -2.56 12.46 4.10
CA ALA A 410 -2.62 13.22 5.33
C ALA A 410 -2.08 14.65 5.17
N ALA A 411 -0.98 14.81 4.45
CA ALA A 411 -0.40 16.12 4.15
C ALA A 411 -1.30 16.98 3.24
N SER A 412 -2.19 16.35 2.47
CA SER A 412 -3.11 17.04 1.54
C SER A 412 -4.42 17.48 2.19
N GLU A 413 -4.74 16.99 3.39
CA GLU A 413 -5.99 17.32 4.09
C GLU A 413 -5.77 18.48 5.05
N ALA A 414 -6.64 19.49 4.94
CA ALA A 414 -6.65 20.63 5.87
C ALA A 414 -7.25 20.28 7.23
N ASP A 415 -8.04 19.20 7.31
CA ASP A 415 -8.65 18.72 8.54
C ASP A 415 -7.74 17.72 9.25
N SER A 416 -7.22 18.09 10.41
CA SER A 416 -6.35 17.25 11.25
C SER A 416 -7.00 15.92 11.66
N THR A 417 -8.32 15.89 11.77
CA THR A 417 -9.07 14.66 12.11
C THR A 417 -9.06 13.66 10.97
N LEU A 418 -9.20 14.12 9.73
CA LEU A 418 -9.13 13.26 8.54
C LEU A 418 -7.71 12.81 8.30
N SER A 419 -6.73 13.68 8.44
CA SER A 419 -5.30 13.33 8.36
C SER A 419 -4.96 12.21 9.32
N ARG A 420 -5.37 12.31 10.58
CA ARG A 420 -5.16 11.28 11.59
C ARG A 420 -5.79 9.94 11.19
N ARG A 421 -6.99 9.94 10.60
CA ARG A 421 -7.67 8.72 10.14
C ARG A 421 -6.90 7.97 9.06
N TYR A 422 -6.19 8.67 8.17
CA TYR A 422 -5.36 8.00 7.16
C TYR A 422 -4.15 7.28 7.79
N PHE A 423 -3.61 7.81 8.89
CA PHE A 423 -2.50 7.18 9.60
C PHE A 423 -2.94 6.05 10.52
N ASP A 424 -4.12 6.14 11.11
CA ASP A 424 -4.72 5.03 11.86
C ASP A 424 -4.91 3.79 10.96
N LEU A 425 -4.97 3.96 9.63
CA LEU A 425 -5.04 2.86 8.66
C LEU A 425 -3.74 2.07 8.50
N ILE A 426 -2.60 2.69 8.81
CA ILE A 426 -1.28 2.10 8.59
C ILE A 426 -0.75 1.42 9.86
N GLY A 427 -1.32 1.73 11.01
CA GLY A 427 -0.90 1.24 12.33
C GLY A 427 0.12 2.15 13.04
N GLY A 428 0.56 1.73 14.24
CA GLY A 428 1.32 2.56 15.17
C GLY A 428 2.57 3.25 14.60
N VAL A 429 3.40 2.54 13.83
CA VAL A 429 4.64 3.12 13.24
C VAL A 429 4.32 4.23 12.25
N GLY A 430 3.33 4.04 11.39
CA GLY A 430 2.92 5.05 10.40
C GLY A 430 2.36 6.32 11.07
N LEU A 431 1.55 6.16 12.10
CA LEU A 431 1.02 7.28 12.89
C LEU A 431 2.13 7.99 13.65
N ALA A 432 3.06 7.25 14.28
CA ALA A 432 4.20 7.80 14.98
C ALA A 432 5.07 8.66 14.06
N GLY A 433 5.42 8.16 12.88
CA GLY A 433 6.19 8.89 11.87
C GLY A 433 5.48 10.15 11.35
N TYR A 434 4.16 10.14 11.26
CA TYR A 434 3.38 11.34 10.92
C TYR A 434 3.45 12.39 12.04
N LEU A 435 3.12 12.01 13.26
CA LEU A 435 3.14 12.90 14.41
C LEU A 435 4.53 13.52 14.62
N PHE A 436 5.57 12.73 14.39
CA PHE A 436 6.96 13.20 14.43
C PHE A 436 7.25 14.26 13.35
N ARG A 437 6.82 14.05 12.10
CA ARG A 437 6.98 15.04 11.02
C ARG A 437 6.18 16.30 11.27
N ASP A 438 4.98 16.17 11.82
CA ASP A 438 4.15 17.31 12.23
C ASP A 438 4.86 18.11 13.34
N ALA A 439 5.47 17.43 14.31
CA ALA A 439 6.33 18.07 15.32
C ALA A 439 7.48 18.86 14.70
N LYS A 440 8.20 18.28 13.73
CA LYS A 440 9.28 18.97 13.02
C LYS A 440 8.78 20.17 12.20
N ALA A 441 7.59 20.06 11.59
CA ALA A 441 6.97 21.18 10.86
C ALA A 441 6.62 22.35 11.80
N LEU A 442 6.09 22.05 12.99
CA LEU A 442 5.79 23.06 14.01
C LEU A 442 7.07 23.75 14.54
N LEU A 443 8.16 22.98 14.73
CA LEU A 443 9.48 23.57 15.06
C LEU A 443 9.93 24.56 13.98
N ARG A 444 9.75 24.21 12.71
CA ARG A 444 10.10 25.11 11.59
C ARG A 444 9.26 26.38 11.57
N GLN A 445 8.07 26.36 12.14
CA GLN A 445 7.16 27.52 12.28
C GLN A 445 7.40 28.30 13.57
N GLY A 446 8.30 27.83 14.46
CA GLY A 446 8.57 28.44 15.77
C GLY A 446 7.57 28.07 16.86
N ASP A 447 6.61 27.17 16.59
CA ASP A 447 5.70 26.65 17.62
C ASP A 447 6.33 25.50 18.40
N VAL A 448 7.23 25.84 19.31
CA VAL A 448 7.95 24.90 20.17
C VAL A 448 6.99 24.08 21.03
N ARG A 449 5.95 24.72 21.60
CA ARG A 449 5.01 24.05 22.50
C ARG A 449 4.15 23.02 21.77
N GLY A 450 3.65 23.38 20.58
CA GLY A 450 2.93 22.47 19.70
C GLY A 450 3.80 21.28 19.28
N ALA A 451 5.06 21.55 18.92
CA ALA A 451 6.02 20.54 18.53
C ALA A 451 6.32 19.51 19.63
N VAL A 452 6.55 19.97 20.87
CA VAL A 452 6.77 19.08 22.03
C VAL A 452 5.56 18.18 22.28
N ASN A 453 4.35 18.72 22.22
CA ASN A 453 3.13 17.92 22.40
C ASN A 453 3.00 16.86 21.31
N LYS A 454 3.23 17.22 20.05
CA LYS A 454 3.20 16.26 18.93
C LYS A 454 4.29 15.21 19.02
N ALA A 455 5.49 15.59 19.46
CA ALA A 455 6.58 14.64 19.69
C ALA A 455 6.26 13.66 20.83
N ARG A 456 5.58 14.10 21.89
CA ARG A 456 5.11 13.21 22.97
C ARG A 456 4.07 12.22 22.48
N ASP A 457 3.14 12.65 21.63
CA ASP A 457 2.18 11.75 21.00
C ASP A 457 2.90 10.74 20.09
N ALA A 458 3.89 11.16 19.29
CA ALA A 458 4.72 10.28 18.48
C ALA A 458 5.49 9.26 19.33
N VAL A 459 6.13 9.70 20.41
CA VAL A 459 6.84 8.83 21.35
C VAL A 459 5.93 7.76 21.93
N LYS A 460 4.68 8.10 22.28
CA LYS A 460 3.70 7.15 22.80
C LYS A 460 3.39 6.03 21.80
N GLU A 461 3.20 6.40 20.53
CA GLU A 461 2.94 5.43 19.46
C GLU A 461 4.19 4.58 19.17
N TYR A 462 5.39 5.17 19.07
CA TYR A 462 6.64 4.40 18.92
C TYR A 462 6.88 3.46 20.10
N THR A 463 6.66 3.90 21.33
CA THR A 463 6.84 3.07 22.53
C THR A 463 5.93 1.84 22.50
N SER A 464 4.67 1.98 22.07
CA SER A 464 3.74 0.84 22.01
C SER A 464 4.23 -0.24 21.04
N VAL A 465 4.83 0.15 19.92
CA VAL A 465 5.35 -0.79 18.91
C VAL A 465 6.69 -1.40 19.36
N PHE A 466 7.56 -0.58 19.97
CA PHE A 466 8.91 -0.98 20.38
C PHE A 466 8.90 -1.96 21.56
N THR A 467 7.94 -1.84 22.50
CA THR A 467 7.88 -2.67 23.71
C THR A 467 7.11 -3.97 23.54
N GLU A 468 6.32 -4.13 22.49
CA GLU A 468 5.51 -5.34 22.26
C GLU A 468 6.26 -6.51 21.61
N GLN A 469 7.53 -6.32 21.20
CA GLN A 469 8.30 -7.33 20.47
C GLN A 469 9.67 -7.58 21.10
N GLU A 470 10.14 -8.83 21.06
CA GLU A 470 11.46 -9.23 21.57
C GLU A 470 12.63 -8.71 20.69
N GLU A 471 12.39 -8.39 19.43
CA GLU A 471 13.34 -7.77 18.50
C GLU A 471 12.79 -6.43 18.02
N ASN A 472 13.68 -5.43 17.81
CA ASN A 472 13.28 -4.12 17.33
C ASN A 472 12.55 -4.21 15.97
N PRO A 473 11.25 -3.90 15.90
CA PRO A 473 10.47 -4.02 14.66
C PRO A 473 10.66 -2.82 13.72
N LEU A 474 11.37 -1.79 14.17
CA LEU A 474 11.58 -0.54 13.44
C LEU A 474 12.79 -0.68 12.52
N THR A 475 12.73 -0.03 11.37
CA THR A 475 13.90 0.18 10.51
C THR A 475 14.89 1.15 11.16
N ASP A 476 16.16 1.15 10.76
CA ASP A 476 17.16 2.09 11.27
C ASP A 476 16.68 3.57 11.20
N THR A 477 15.97 3.93 10.14
CA THR A 477 15.41 5.28 9.98
C THR A 477 14.31 5.57 10.98
N GLU A 478 13.38 4.64 11.19
CA GLU A 478 12.29 4.79 12.16
C GLU A 478 12.82 4.78 13.60
N THR A 479 13.85 3.99 13.88
CA THR A 479 14.52 3.98 15.17
C THR A 479 15.20 5.34 15.47
N MET A 480 15.85 5.93 14.46
CA MET A 480 16.39 7.28 14.58
C MET A 480 15.29 8.35 14.72
N ASP A 481 14.17 8.20 14.01
CA ASP A 481 13.02 9.11 14.15
C ASP A 481 12.41 9.02 15.56
N TYR A 482 12.35 7.81 16.13
CA TYR A 482 11.89 7.61 17.50
C TYR A 482 12.85 8.28 18.51
N ALA A 483 14.16 8.06 18.37
CA ALA A 483 15.15 8.71 19.24
C ALA A 483 15.10 10.25 19.14
N GLU A 484 14.92 10.78 17.95
CA GLU A 484 14.77 12.23 17.72
C GLU A 484 13.46 12.76 18.33
N ALA A 485 12.36 12.01 18.22
CA ALA A 485 11.10 12.38 18.89
C ALA A 485 11.25 12.42 20.42
N LEU A 486 12.02 11.50 21.00
CA LEU A 486 12.35 11.52 22.44
C LEU A 486 13.12 12.79 22.83
N LEU A 487 14.08 13.23 22.02
CA LEU A 487 14.82 14.47 22.24
C LEU A 487 13.89 15.70 22.21
N ILE A 488 13.00 15.78 21.22
CA ILE A 488 12.01 16.87 21.12
C ILE A 488 11.04 16.84 22.31
N ALA A 489 10.62 15.65 22.72
CA ALA A 489 9.71 15.47 23.87
C ALA A 489 10.33 15.78 25.23
N GLY A 490 11.64 16.11 25.29
CA GLY A 490 12.38 16.40 26.53
C GLY A 490 12.79 15.14 27.30
N ARG A 491 12.96 14.00 26.64
CA ARG A 491 13.37 12.70 27.21
C ARG A 491 14.72 12.22 26.67
N PRO A 492 15.82 12.98 26.87
CA PRO A 492 17.11 12.66 26.25
C PRO A 492 17.75 11.35 26.77
N MET A 493 17.49 10.99 28.04
CA MET A 493 18.04 9.76 28.61
C MET A 493 17.49 8.49 27.96
N ASP A 494 16.28 8.56 27.42
CA ASP A 494 15.64 7.41 26.78
C ASP A 494 16.08 7.26 25.31
N ALA A 495 16.68 8.28 24.72
CA ALA A 495 17.13 8.25 23.34
C ALA A 495 18.37 7.36 23.13
N GLY A 496 19.27 7.27 24.11
CA GLY A 496 20.48 6.45 24.05
C GLY A 496 20.19 4.97 23.81
N PRO A 497 19.41 4.31 24.66
CA PRO A 497 19.01 2.91 24.49
C PRO A 497 18.32 2.63 23.13
N VAL A 498 17.49 3.54 22.66
CA VAL A 498 16.86 3.40 21.35
C VAL A 498 17.88 3.47 20.20
N LEU A 499 18.86 4.36 20.30
CA LEU A 499 19.93 4.47 19.30
C LEU A 499 20.91 3.27 19.32
N ASP A 500 20.96 2.50 20.41
CA ASP A 500 21.77 1.28 20.49
C ASP A 500 21.20 0.16 19.63
N GLU A 501 19.92 0.21 19.29
CA GLU A 501 19.24 -0.75 18.42
C GLU A 501 19.42 -0.46 16.90
N VAL A 502 20.09 0.64 16.53
CA VAL A 502 20.37 0.97 15.11
C VAL A 502 21.48 0.07 14.60
N MET A 503 21.17 -0.77 13.59
CA MET A 503 22.12 -1.72 13.02
C MET A 503 23.23 -1.04 12.22
N HIS A 504 22.86 -0.01 11.42
CA HIS A 504 23.79 0.70 10.55
C HIS A 504 23.92 2.14 10.98
N THR A 505 24.88 2.42 11.85
CA THR A 505 25.14 3.78 12.35
C THR A 505 25.60 4.71 11.24
N ASN A 506 25.08 5.93 11.24
CA ASN A 506 25.41 6.97 10.28
C ASN A 506 25.62 8.32 10.97
N VAL A 507 25.90 9.37 10.21
CA VAL A 507 26.12 10.74 10.73
C VAL A 507 24.98 11.18 11.65
N ARG A 508 23.71 10.90 11.26
CA ARG A 508 22.53 11.24 12.05
C ARG A 508 22.50 10.50 13.39
N THR A 509 22.80 9.21 13.39
CA THR A 509 22.86 8.41 14.62
C THR A 509 23.84 9.00 15.62
N HIS A 510 25.05 9.32 15.16
CA HIS A 510 26.09 9.92 16.01
C HIS A 510 25.74 11.34 16.48
N TYR A 511 25.13 12.16 15.62
CA TYR A 511 24.65 13.49 16.00
C TYR A 511 23.57 13.42 17.08
N LEU A 512 22.53 12.57 16.89
CA LEU A 512 21.46 12.39 17.87
C LEU A 512 21.99 11.85 19.21
N ARG A 513 22.94 10.90 19.16
CA ARG A 513 23.61 10.39 20.36
C ARG A 513 24.37 11.52 21.10
N GLY A 514 25.16 12.30 20.38
CA GLY A 514 25.87 13.43 20.96
C GLY A 514 24.94 14.45 21.62
N THR A 515 23.79 14.70 20.97
CA THR A 515 22.76 15.62 21.52
C THR A 515 22.09 15.05 22.77
N GLY A 516 21.76 13.77 22.80
CA GLY A 516 21.20 13.08 23.96
C GLY A 516 22.17 13.09 25.15
N GLU A 517 23.43 12.75 24.92
CA GLU A 517 24.49 12.75 25.94
C GLU A 517 24.77 14.16 26.48
N LYS A 518 24.79 15.20 25.61
CA LYS A 518 24.91 16.59 26.01
C LYS A 518 23.76 17.03 26.93
N ALA A 519 22.52 16.67 26.56
CA ALA A 519 21.34 17.01 27.36
C ALA A 519 21.27 16.24 28.68
N SER A 520 21.79 15.01 28.71
CA SER A 520 21.91 14.18 29.91
C SER A 520 23.09 14.58 30.84
N GLY A 521 23.96 15.51 30.40
CA GLY A 521 25.11 15.96 31.15
C GLY A 521 26.39 15.15 31.01
N ASN A 522 26.37 14.12 30.13
CA ASN A 522 27.52 13.25 29.86
C ASN A 522 28.46 13.90 28.83
N LEU A 523 29.15 14.98 29.23
CA LEU A 523 29.88 15.85 28.30
C LEU A 523 30.97 15.15 27.48
N ASP A 524 31.69 14.18 28.05
CA ASP A 524 32.75 13.46 27.33
C ASP A 524 32.18 12.49 26.28
N ALA A 525 31.11 11.80 26.62
CA ALA A 525 30.40 10.95 25.68
C ALA A 525 29.81 11.76 24.52
N ALA A 526 29.25 12.94 24.81
CA ALA A 526 28.75 13.88 23.83
C ALA A 526 29.84 14.30 22.82
N ILE A 527 31.03 14.73 23.31
CA ILE A 527 32.15 15.08 22.43
C ILE A 527 32.57 13.89 21.55
N SER A 528 32.67 12.70 22.12
CA SER A 528 33.02 11.50 21.36
C SER A 528 32.03 11.20 20.24
N ALA A 529 30.74 11.23 20.54
CA ALA A 529 29.69 11.00 19.58
C ALA A 529 29.69 12.06 18.46
N TYR A 530 29.80 13.32 18.78
CA TYR A 530 29.90 14.39 17.79
C TYR A 530 31.16 14.30 16.93
N LYS A 531 32.31 13.92 17.48
CA LYS A 531 33.56 13.68 16.72
C LYS A 531 33.35 12.54 15.70
N ASN A 532 32.65 11.47 16.09
CA ASN A 532 32.30 10.39 15.16
C ASN A 532 31.38 10.88 14.04
N ALA A 533 30.39 11.71 14.34
CA ALA A 533 29.53 12.32 13.32
C ALA A 533 30.35 13.19 12.33
N VAL A 534 31.27 14.01 12.83
CA VAL A 534 32.12 14.86 11.98
C VAL A 534 33.05 14.00 11.09
N ASN A 535 33.69 12.97 11.63
CA ASN A 535 34.61 12.12 10.87
C ASN A 535 33.86 11.37 9.76
N GLN A 536 32.74 10.75 10.08
CA GLN A 536 31.92 10.02 9.11
C GLN A 536 31.27 10.95 8.07
N GLY A 537 30.85 12.14 8.48
CA GLY A 537 30.26 13.13 7.55
C GLY A 537 31.29 13.76 6.63
N ALA A 538 32.53 13.93 7.04
CA ALA A 538 33.61 14.43 6.20
C ALA A 538 33.99 13.42 5.10
N GLU A 539 33.96 12.13 5.39
CA GLU A 539 34.19 11.07 4.40
C GLU A 539 33.09 11.02 3.32
N ARG A 540 31.82 11.15 3.74
CA ARG A 540 30.65 11.06 2.84
C ARG A 540 30.36 12.38 2.05
N ALA A 541 30.90 13.49 2.45
CA ALA A 541 30.68 14.79 1.77
C ALA A 541 31.18 14.81 0.32
N GLN A 542 31.86 13.75 -0.12
CA GLN A 542 32.34 13.55 -1.51
C GLN A 542 31.36 12.73 -2.39
N GLU A 543 30.34 12.11 -1.80
CA GLU A 543 29.36 11.28 -2.53
C GLU A 543 28.12 12.10 -2.90
N THR A 544 27.61 11.92 -4.11
CA THR A 544 26.32 12.48 -4.55
C THR A 544 25.17 11.75 -3.88
N MET A 545 24.43 12.44 -3.02
CA MET A 545 23.34 11.87 -2.23
C MET A 545 21.96 12.11 -2.89
N SER A 546 21.01 11.19 -2.64
CA SER A 546 19.62 11.31 -3.06
C SER A 546 18.90 12.45 -2.31
N GLU A 547 17.89 13.08 -2.96
CA GLU A 547 17.10 14.18 -2.38
C GLU A 547 16.38 13.88 -1.05
N GLN A 548 16.36 12.62 -0.61
CA GLN A 548 15.70 12.18 0.64
C GLN A 548 16.63 12.08 1.84
N GLU A 549 17.93 12.13 1.65
CA GLU A 549 18.90 12.09 2.74
C GLU A 549 19.26 13.50 3.19
N LEU A 550 19.20 13.73 4.50
CA LEU A 550 19.58 14.99 5.12
C LEU A 550 21.02 15.38 4.75
N ASN A 551 21.22 16.63 4.35
CA ASN A 551 22.53 17.12 3.95
C ASN A 551 23.59 16.82 5.04
N PRO A 552 24.56 15.92 4.80
CA PRO A 552 25.53 15.52 5.81
C PRO A 552 26.43 16.68 6.24
N LYS A 553 26.62 17.69 5.38
CA LYS A 553 27.38 18.91 5.73
C LYS A 553 26.71 19.72 6.83
N SER A 554 25.38 19.84 6.81
CA SER A 554 24.62 20.49 7.89
C SER A 554 24.79 19.78 9.24
N MET A 555 24.73 18.46 9.25
CA MET A 555 24.92 17.67 10.48
C MET A 555 26.36 17.73 10.99
N VAL A 556 27.32 17.80 10.08
CA VAL A 556 28.73 18.06 10.45
C VAL A 556 28.84 19.42 11.14
N GLY A 557 28.25 20.47 10.56
CA GLY A 557 28.23 21.81 11.14
C GLY A 557 27.61 21.84 12.55
N LEU A 558 26.43 21.24 12.72
CA LEU A 558 25.77 21.14 14.03
C LEU A 558 26.57 20.31 15.03
N SER A 559 27.26 19.27 14.58
CA SER A 559 28.12 18.45 15.46
C SER A 559 29.35 19.22 15.92
N ILE A 560 29.97 20.02 15.04
CA ILE A 560 31.11 20.88 15.40
C ILE A 560 30.66 21.96 16.39
N LEU A 561 29.53 22.59 16.19
CA LEU A 561 28.94 23.54 17.11
C LEU A 561 28.66 22.90 18.47
N GLY A 562 28.09 21.68 18.47
CA GLY A 562 27.86 20.90 19.68
C GLY A 562 29.16 20.58 20.44
N ILE A 563 30.24 20.24 19.73
CA ILE A 563 31.58 20.06 20.35
C ILE A 563 32.05 21.36 21.02
N ALA A 564 31.97 22.49 20.30
CA ALA A 564 32.40 23.77 20.81
C ALA A 564 31.62 24.18 22.06
N GLU A 565 30.30 24.06 22.05
CA GLU A 565 29.45 24.33 23.22
C GLU A 565 29.83 23.48 24.45
N VAL A 566 30.06 22.20 24.24
CA VAL A 566 30.46 21.30 25.33
C VAL A 566 31.86 21.62 25.87
N LEU A 567 32.80 21.94 24.98
CA LEU A 567 34.16 22.33 25.38
C LEU A 567 34.19 23.63 26.16
N ILE A 568 33.41 24.64 25.78
CA ILE A 568 33.25 25.89 26.52
C ILE A 568 32.69 25.62 27.93
N ARG A 569 31.66 24.77 28.02
CA ARG A 569 31.13 24.35 29.34
C ARG A 569 32.18 23.68 30.24
N LYS A 570 33.11 22.94 29.64
CA LYS A 570 34.22 22.28 30.34
C LYS A 570 35.37 23.24 30.65
N GLY A 571 35.31 24.51 30.23
CA GLY A 571 36.36 25.50 30.41
C GLY A 571 37.54 25.35 29.42
N ASN A 572 37.39 24.57 28.36
CA ASN A 572 38.41 24.35 27.34
C ASN A 572 38.16 25.22 26.11
N ALA A 573 38.21 26.54 26.27
CA ALA A 573 37.93 27.52 25.22
C ALA A 573 38.93 27.46 24.05
N SER A 574 40.20 27.07 24.31
CA SER A 574 41.21 26.99 23.25
C SER A 574 40.92 25.88 22.26
N GLU A 575 40.46 24.69 22.71
CA GLU A 575 40.06 23.60 21.84
C GLU A 575 38.75 23.94 21.12
N ALA A 576 37.79 24.56 21.83
CA ALA A 576 36.54 25.03 21.23
C ALA A 576 36.80 26.01 20.06
N LEU A 577 37.72 26.96 20.25
CA LEU A 577 38.11 27.92 19.21
C LEU A 577 38.64 27.21 17.94
N ALA A 578 39.49 26.20 18.12
CA ALA A 578 39.97 25.41 16.95
C ALA A 578 38.86 24.69 16.18
N TRP A 579 37.84 24.18 16.89
CA TRP A 579 36.68 23.58 16.23
C TRP A 579 35.82 24.61 15.50
N LEU A 580 35.60 25.80 16.09
CA LEU A 580 34.84 26.87 15.45
C LEU A 580 35.55 27.43 14.23
N ASP A 581 36.88 27.59 14.30
CA ASP A 581 37.69 27.99 13.12
C ASP A 581 37.63 26.92 12.02
N ARG A 582 37.65 25.64 12.38
CA ARG A 582 37.43 24.55 11.42
C ARG A 582 36.05 24.62 10.77
N LEU A 583 34.98 24.90 11.54
CA LEU A 583 33.64 25.08 11.00
C LEU A 583 33.60 26.22 9.97
N LEU A 584 34.03 27.42 10.40
CA LEU A 584 33.95 28.65 9.58
C LEU A 584 34.81 28.60 8.31
N ASN A 585 35.99 27.95 8.37
CA ASN A 585 36.97 27.96 7.29
C ASN A 585 36.90 26.71 6.36
N THR A 586 36.59 25.53 6.93
CA THR A 586 36.68 24.27 6.22
C THR A 586 35.31 23.76 5.73
N PHE A 587 34.24 24.10 6.45
CA PHE A 587 32.89 23.68 6.15
C PHE A 587 31.92 24.86 5.96
N PRO A 588 32.22 25.84 5.10
CA PRO A 588 31.37 27.02 4.92
C PRO A 588 29.96 26.68 4.45
N ASP A 589 29.81 25.57 3.69
CA ASP A 589 28.51 25.08 3.20
C ASP A 589 27.66 24.40 4.30
N ALA A 590 28.23 24.18 5.50
CA ALA A 590 27.53 23.59 6.64
C ALA A 590 26.86 24.64 7.54
N LEU A 591 27.01 25.92 7.20
CA LEU A 591 26.54 27.03 8.03
C LEU A 591 25.02 27.28 7.92
N ASP A 592 24.40 26.81 6.83
CA ASP A 592 22.95 26.81 6.69
C ASP A 592 22.42 25.39 6.95
N SER A 593 21.57 25.23 7.94
CA SER A 593 21.01 23.94 8.28
C SER A 593 19.51 23.89 8.04
N ASP A 594 19.08 22.94 7.21
CA ASP A 594 17.67 22.55 7.09
C ASP A 594 17.22 21.67 8.26
N TYR A 595 18.13 21.30 9.14
CA TYR A 595 17.90 20.39 10.23
C TYR A 595 17.62 21.16 11.53
N PRO A 596 16.55 20.85 12.28
CA PRO A 596 16.29 21.51 13.56
C PRO A 596 17.37 21.17 14.58
N ARG A 597 17.80 22.17 15.36
CA ARG A 597 18.78 22.02 16.44
C ARG A 597 18.11 21.51 17.69
N TYR A 598 18.88 20.78 18.52
CA TYR A 598 18.43 20.27 19.82
C TYR A 598 19.38 20.68 20.94
N PRO A 599 18.90 20.99 22.13
CA PRO A 599 17.50 21.22 22.47
C PRO A 599 16.95 22.42 21.68
N ILE A 600 15.75 22.43 21.41
CA ILE A 600 14.94 23.02 20.35
C ILE A 600 15.24 24.50 20.06
N PHE A 601 15.58 24.79 18.79
CA PHE A 601 15.70 26.13 18.24
C PHE A 601 14.74 26.35 17.08
N SER A 602 14.20 27.55 16.99
CA SER A 602 13.44 28.01 15.83
C SER A 602 14.34 28.47 14.67
N ASP A 603 15.57 28.87 14.98
CA ASP A 603 16.55 29.31 14.01
C ASP A 603 17.30 28.12 13.39
N ARG A 604 17.50 28.18 12.08
CA ARG A 604 18.19 27.15 11.31
C ARG A 604 19.62 27.52 10.96
N GLN A 605 19.95 28.80 11.05
CA GLN A 605 21.28 29.27 10.76
C GLN A 605 22.18 29.01 11.95
N ILE A 606 23.40 28.57 11.67
CA ILE A 606 24.42 28.27 12.69
C ILE A 606 25.63 29.21 12.57
N LEU A 607 25.58 30.15 11.62
CA LEU A 607 26.70 31.03 11.34
C LEU A 607 26.87 32.10 12.43
N ASP A 608 25.80 32.74 12.88
CA ASP A 608 25.81 33.72 13.94
C ASP A 608 26.19 33.09 15.29
N ASP A 609 25.66 31.89 15.59
CA ASP A 609 26.05 31.10 16.74
C ASP A 609 27.56 30.78 16.75
N ALA A 610 28.05 30.29 15.62
CA ALA A 610 29.47 29.95 15.48
C ALA A 610 30.37 31.20 15.69
N GLN A 611 29.96 32.32 15.10
CA GLN A 611 30.69 33.59 15.25
C GLN A 611 30.61 34.17 16.67
N PHE A 612 29.42 34.07 17.28
CA PHE A 612 29.19 34.46 18.65
C PHE A 612 30.06 33.65 19.61
N LEU A 613 30.01 32.32 19.53
CA LEU A 613 30.80 31.42 20.37
C LEU A 613 32.31 31.62 20.17
N LYS A 614 32.73 31.91 18.93
CA LYS A 614 34.11 32.27 18.62
C LYS A 614 34.53 33.51 19.40
N GLY A 615 33.71 34.56 19.43
CA GLY A 615 33.95 35.76 20.24
C GLY A 615 34.08 35.46 21.74
N ILE A 616 33.18 34.63 22.25
CA ILE A 616 33.26 34.18 23.67
C ILE A 616 34.57 33.43 23.96
N CYS A 617 34.97 32.49 23.09
CA CYS A 617 36.20 31.73 23.21
C CYS A 617 37.44 32.62 23.20
N LEU A 618 37.49 33.62 22.31
CA LEU A 618 38.59 34.59 22.24
C LEU A 618 38.71 35.40 23.50
N VAL A 619 37.61 35.89 24.09
CA VAL A 619 37.63 36.57 25.39
C VAL A 619 38.13 35.64 26.50
N GLN A 620 37.68 34.41 26.57
CA GLN A 620 38.10 33.43 27.58
C GLN A 620 39.59 33.05 27.43
N THR A 621 40.13 33.06 26.23
CA THR A 621 41.54 32.80 25.94
C THR A 621 42.41 34.07 26.06
N ARG A 622 41.85 35.18 26.55
CA ARG A 622 42.50 36.48 26.72
C ARG A 622 42.94 37.18 25.45
N GLN A 623 42.35 36.84 24.33
CA GLN A 623 42.49 37.55 23.06
C GLN A 623 41.34 38.58 22.96
N PHE A 624 41.43 39.63 23.78
CA PHE A 624 40.31 40.51 24.08
C PHE A 624 39.89 41.38 22.89
N GLU A 625 40.85 41.91 22.15
CA GLU A 625 40.58 42.77 21.01
C GLU A 625 39.91 41.98 19.86
N GLU A 626 40.45 40.79 19.55
CA GLU A 626 39.88 39.90 18.58
C GLU A 626 38.51 39.38 19.02
N GLY A 627 38.34 39.13 20.32
CA GLY A 627 37.07 38.72 20.92
C GLY A 627 35.96 39.75 20.73
N ILE A 628 36.26 41.03 21.06
CA ILE A 628 35.32 42.13 20.82
C ILE A 628 35.03 42.29 19.33
N ALA A 629 36.06 42.23 18.46
CA ALA A 629 35.88 42.33 17.02
C ALA A 629 34.99 41.19 16.49
N ALA A 630 35.14 39.98 16.99
CA ALA A 630 34.30 38.84 16.62
C ALA A 630 32.84 39.02 17.10
N LEU A 631 32.61 39.48 18.31
CA LEU A 631 31.28 39.78 18.86
C LEU A 631 30.61 40.90 18.05
N LEU A 632 31.28 42.02 17.83
CA LEU A 632 30.73 43.14 17.05
C LEU A 632 30.45 42.74 15.60
N SER A 633 31.23 41.83 15.03
CA SER A 633 30.95 41.32 13.70
C SER A 633 29.67 40.47 13.68
N THR A 634 29.32 39.79 14.77
CA THR A 634 28.04 39.06 14.87
C THR A 634 26.85 40.00 14.78
N ASP A 635 26.87 41.14 15.51
CA ASP A 635 25.84 42.18 15.38
C ASP A 635 25.82 42.77 13.94
N ARG A 636 26.97 43.15 13.42
CA ARG A 636 27.10 43.86 12.15
C ARG A 636 26.57 43.04 10.96
N TYR A 637 26.84 41.74 10.93
CA TYR A 637 26.50 40.89 9.77
C TYR A 637 25.21 40.11 10.00
N PHE A 638 24.79 39.87 11.23
CA PHE A 638 23.66 39.03 11.61
C PHE A 638 22.62 39.69 12.50
N PHE A 639 22.48 41.01 12.41
CA PHE A 639 21.60 41.84 13.29
C PHE A 639 20.11 41.42 13.24
N THR A 640 19.69 40.67 12.24
CA THR A 640 18.32 40.14 12.12
C THR A 640 18.13 38.76 12.77
N LEU A 641 19.25 38.13 13.17
CA LEU A 641 19.25 36.84 13.87
C LEU A 641 19.32 37.06 15.39
N ASP A 642 18.96 36.02 16.14
CA ASP A 642 18.79 36.14 17.59
C ASP A 642 20.07 36.56 18.33
N TYR A 643 21.22 35.99 17.96
CA TYR A 643 22.50 36.34 18.63
C TYR A 643 23.12 37.60 18.04
N GLY A 644 22.91 37.93 16.82
CA GLY A 644 23.27 39.24 16.27
C GLY A 644 22.54 40.34 17.02
N ALA A 645 21.23 40.21 17.20
CA ALA A 645 20.43 41.18 17.98
C ALA A 645 20.80 41.20 19.48
N ALA A 646 21.11 40.04 20.07
CA ALA A 646 21.54 39.97 21.47
C ALA A 646 22.89 40.67 21.72
N VAL A 647 23.86 40.53 20.82
CA VAL A 647 25.14 41.24 20.86
C VAL A 647 24.95 42.73 20.60
N GLY A 648 24.08 43.09 19.62
CA GLY A 648 23.77 44.49 19.30
C GLY A 648 23.24 45.28 20.48
N ALA A 649 22.49 44.66 21.41
CA ALA A 649 22.02 45.26 22.62
C ALA A 649 23.19 45.68 23.59
N HIS A 650 24.37 45.11 23.39
CA HIS A 650 25.57 45.39 24.18
C HIS A 650 26.72 46.05 23.39
N ALA A 651 26.48 46.40 22.12
CA ALA A 651 27.51 46.88 21.21
C ALA A 651 28.24 48.12 21.74
N ASP A 652 27.52 49.12 22.22
CA ASP A 652 28.11 50.34 22.79
C ASP A 652 28.96 50.02 24.02
N ALA A 653 28.53 49.11 24.87
CA ALA A 653 29.29 48.67 26.06
C ALA A 653 30.58 47.96 25.66
N LEU A 654 30.53 47.10 24.63
CA LEU A 654 31.71 46.42 24.10
C LEU A 654 32.74 47.39 23.55
N VAL A 655 32.31 48.44 22.83
CA VAL A 655 33.18 49.49 22.30
C VAL A 655 33.81 50.27 23.43
N GLN A 656 33.06 50.67 24.48
CA GLN A 656 33.59 51.37 25.66
C GLN A 656 34.60 50.52 26.43
N MET A 657 34.36 49.20 26.57
CA MET A 657 35.30 48.29 27.23
C MET A 657 36.61 48.18 26.43
N LEU A 658 36.53 48.19 25.11
CA LEU A 658 37.70 48.22 24.24
C LEU A 658 38.50 49.52 24.41
N GLU A 659 37.84 50.67 24.34
CA GLU A 659 38.48 52.02 24.50
C GLU A 659 39.13 52.17 25.85
N ASN A 660 38.52 51.66 26.91
CA ASN A 660 39.03 51.78 28.27
C ASN A 660 39.91 50.59 28.72
N SER A 661 40.14 49.61 27.85
CA SER A 661 40.86 48.38 28.17
C SER A 661 40.32 47.67 29.42
N ASP A 662 38.97 47.69 29.62
CA ASP A 662 38.30 47.08 30.76
C ASP A 662 38.01 45.61 30.49
N TRP A 663 39.07 44.81 30.58
CA TRP A 663 39.02 43.38 30.31
C TRP A 663 38.25 42.58 31.39
N THR A 664 38.12 43.14 32.60
CA THR A 664 37.39 42.49 33.69
C THR A 664 35.90 42.53 33.43
N SER A 665 35.37 43.70 33.07
CA SER A 665 33.98 43.88 32.73
C SER A 665 33.63 43.10 31.46
N LEU A 666 34.54 43.07 30.48
CA LEU A 666 34.37 42.26 29.24
C LEU A 666 34.23 40.75 29.55
N ALA A 667 35.10 40.23 30.41
CA ALA A 667 35.04 38.82 30.82
C ALA A 667 33.71 38.49 31.52
N GLN A 668 33.23 39.38 32.38
CA GLN A 668 31.94 39.22 33.08
C GLN A 668 30.76 39.30 32.13
N LEU A 669 30.77 40.24 31.17
CA LEU A 669 29.74 40.40 30.18
C LEU A 669 29.70 39.18 29.27
N SER A 670 30.83 38.72 28.76
CA SER A 670 30.91 37.55 27.88
C SER A 670 30.41 36.26 28.57
N GLU A 671 30.75 36.08 29.85
CA GLU A 671 30.25 34.95 30.64
C GLU A 671 28.72 35.04 30.85
N SER A 672 28.18 36.24 31.09
CA SER A 672 26.74 36.48 31.21
C SER A 672 26.02 36.17 29.91
N MET A 673 26.55 36.64 28.75
CA MET A 673 26.00 36.37 27.43
C MET A 673 26.05 34.87 27.10
N PHE A 674 27.13 34.17 27.45
CA PHE A 674 27.21 32.72 27.26
C PHE A 674 26.21 31.96 28.13
N ARG A 675 26.02 32.36 29.39
CA ARG A 675 25.01 31.76 30.27
C ARG A 675 23.58 31.98 29.73
N GLN A 676 23.31 33.15 29.20
CA GLN A 676 22.04 33.45 28.56
C GLN A 676 21.83 32.59 27.29
N TYR A 677 22.86 32.47 26.45
CA TYR A 677 22.89 31.58 25.32
C TYR A 677 22.53 30.15 25.74
N MET A 678 23.20 29.60 26.73
CA MET A 678 22.96 28.26 27.22
C MET A 678 21.61 28.11 27.92
N GLY A 679 21.03 29.15 28.46
CA GLY A 679 19.71 29.16 29.09
C GLY A 679 18.57 29.17 28.06
N SER A 680 18.74 29.90 26.96
CA SER A 680 17.76 29.93 25.88
C SER A 680 17.65 28.59 25.16
N HIS A 681 18.61 27.70 25.35
CA HIS A 681 18.70 26.36 24.76
C HIS A 681 18.15 25.24 25.67
N ARG A 682 17.50 25.58 26.77
CA ARG A 682 16.78 24.59 27.56
C ARG A 682 15.40 24.37 27.01
N PRO A 683 14.91 23.11 26.95
CA PRO A 683 13.53 22.88 26.64
C PRO A 683 12.65 23.67 27.61
N PRO A 684 11.56 24.29 27.15
CA PRO A 684 10.65 24.99 28.04
C PRO A 684 10.23 24.01 29.15
N GLU A 685 10.42 24.41 30.40
CA GLU A 685 9.89 23.68 31.54
C GLU A 685 8.38 23.61 31.40
N LEU A 686 7.86 22.39 31.27
CA LEU A 686 6.45 22.09 31.04
C LEU A 686 5.76 21.82 32.37
#